data_44ce8a2ce962d49c23d230295e767798
#
_entry.id   44ce8a2ce962d49c23d230295e767798
#
_cell.length_a   1.000
_cell.length_b   1.000
_cell.length_c   1.000
_cell.angle_alpha   90.00
_cell.angle_beta   90.00
_cell.angle_gamma   90.00
#
_symmetry.space_group_name_H-M   'P 1'
#
loop_
_entity.id
_entity.type
_entity.pdbx_description
1 polymer ?
#
loop_
_entity_poly.entity_id
_entity_poly.type
_entity_poly.pdbx_seq_one_letter_code
_entity_poly.pdbx_strand_id
1 'polypeptide(L)'
;MTNKVPDTAYDTDLFGARAKQWIVDHHAKSATQPFFLYLAFPAPHGSLAVPACAYPPKPGLKGGLQWVAGNEDGYEASNTATAQRAAAAGVEGTFSKDTYIHPDNEGINDASPNQTEKRHATMIRRVDDVMGDLIQTLKDLGIDDNTMIVFTSDNGPHNESGSDGQHQRGAQNPAFFQSYGMMDGIKRDCWEGGMRVPTLVRWPGVIPANGISLNACQFHDWMATFADAAGVAVPARCDGVSLLPTLAGVPERQKESLIYSEYNYGGNGASYQDFLSHHKSSPRGLQQVVFVDGLKGVRFNISGTDQDFQIYDTEKDPQEASNLASSRPDLQAKMKARALSVRRSLPSTNGTLNAGDVPAATAPANLRQGLKMRYWNRGFDWVPDFRQMEEAPSVTGAVSSLSVNAGSAAQKGVELTGYLTVPVTGEYKFYLQTDSNAGSKAFVHLHGMQLIDADYAYTPGTEANSNARQGSEVTPNAVQAVRLAAGVHPIRIGYVGHASGSALTMQWEGPGISKQEIPASAFSYEYVNPVNIDKTEETVGFAAASTTLTVQTQLPWTASCDQACVTIRPASGSGTATLDIQMEANAQQTERVAVVTVQCGGEERTFTLTQSAAPAPAGYDKWKKDNFGDGTPEDQMAPDACPAGDGVTNLMKYATGLDPNKPCGSVTGLAIREEGGKKYLVLSWPVNPEAADVAFSVESSSDLKEWSDEGIVTPAGVRGEFRDTAALEESAPARRFLRLKVTR
;
A
#
# COMPACT_ATOMS: atom_id res chain seq x y z
N MET A 1 -4.99 45.55 23.95
CA MET A 1 -4.77 45.55 25.40
C MET A 1 -3.27 45.45 25.61
N THR A 2 -2.64 46.52 26.08
CA THR A 2 -1.23 46.55 26.45
C THR A 2 -1.13 45.89 27.81
N ASN A 3 -0.82 44.57 27.85
CA ASN A 3 -0.50 43.91 29.10
C ASN A 3 0.82 44.52 29.60
N LYS A 4 0.75 45.32 30.61
CA LYS A 4 1.93 45.68 31.40
C LYS A 4 2.26 44.50 32.29
N VAL A 5 3.06 43.59 31.77
CA VAL A 5 3.72 42.58 32.57
C VAL A 5 4.74 43.31 33.46
N PRO A 6 4.76 43.12 34.80
CA PRO A 6 5.81 43.70 35.61
C PRO A 6 7.18 43.32 35.11
N ASP A 7 8.13 44.22 35.12
CA ASP A 7 9.52 44.02 34.64
C ASP A 7 10.25 42.86 35.36
N THR A 8 9.64 42.26 36.38
CA THR A 8 10.14 41.14 37.19
C THR A 8 9.49 39.80 36.86
N ALA A 9 8.54 39.75 35.92
CA ALA A 9 7.86 38.51 35.56
C ALA A 9 8.69 37.67 34.60
N TYR A 10 8.83 36.39 34.88
CA TYR A 10 9.44 35.43 33.97
C TYR A 10 8.34 34.78 33.15
N ASP A 11 8.41 34.95 31.83
CA ASP A 11 7.37 34.57 30.87
C ASP A 11 7.02 33.06 30.89
N THR A 12 8.03 32.20 31.05
CA THR A 12 7.81 30.75 31.18
C THR A 12 6.96 30.41 32.43
N ASP A 13 7.21 31.08 33.53
CA ASP A 13 6.42 30.91 34.76
C ASP A 13 4.99 31.41 34.55
N LEU A 14 4.86 32.55 33.89
CA LEU A 14 3.56 33.15 33.61
C LEU A 14 2.70 32.21 32.74
N PHE A 15 3.25 31.67 31.68
CA PHE A 15 2.56 30.73 30.80
C PHE A 15 2.22 29.44 31.52
N GLY A 16 3.15 28.90 32.32
CA GLY A 16 2.93 27.69 33.10
C GLY A 16 1.81 27.85 34.14
N ALA A 17 1.86 28.92 34.91
CA ALA A 17 0.82 29.25 35.93
C ALA A 17 -0.56 29.45 35.28
N ARG A 18 -0.61 30.15 34.12
CA ARG A 18 -1.86 30.39 33.41
C ARG A 18 -2.42 29.12 32.77
N ALA A 19 -1.58 28.31 32.16
CA ALA A 19 -1.97 27.00 31.61
C ALA A 19 -2.55 26.09 32.70
N LYS A 20 -1.88 26.00 33.83
CA LYS A 20 -2.35 25.23 35.00
C LYS A 20 -3.71 25.69 35.50
N GLN A 21 -3.87 27.01 35.71
CA GLN A 21 -5.16 27.57 36.17
C GLN A 21 -6.25 27.32 35.15
N TRP A 22 -5.95 27.46 33.83
CA TRP A 22 -6.90 27.22 32.76
C TRP A 22 -7.40 25.76 32.76
N ILE A 23 -6.50 24.79 32.95
CA ILE A 23 -6.84 23.36 33.06
C ILE A 23 -7.77 23.14 34.25
N VAL A 24 -7.45 23.72 35.43
CA VAL A 24 -8.25 23.60 36.65
C VAL A 24 -9.65 24.21 36.46
N ASP A 25 -9.73 25.41 35.88
CA ASP A 25 -11.00 26.10 35.62
C ASP A 25 -11.87 25.34 34.60
N HIS A 26 -11.23 24.80 33.56
CA HIS A 26 -11.91 24.00 32.53
C HIS A 26 -12.50 22.74 33.18
N HIS A 27 -11.71 21.99 33.94
CA HIS A 27 -12.14 20.78 34.63
C HIS A 27 -13.26 21.06 35.62
N ALA A 28 -13.17 22.14 36.37
CA ALA A 28 -14.23 22.55 37.32
C ALA A 28 -15.55 22.92 36.64
N LYS A 29 -15.46 23.47 35.41
CA LYS A 29 -16.64 23.82 34.61
C LYS A 29 -17.32 22.59 34.02
N SER A 30 -16.55 21.67 33.48
CA SER A 30 -17.02 20.45 32.83
C SER A 30 -15.93 19.39 32.79
N ALA A 31 -15.96 18.48 33.75
CA ALA A 31 -14.96 17.40 33.84
C ALA A 31 -14.99 16.40 32.66
N THR A 32 -16.07 16.39 31.87
CA THR A 32 -16.24 15.48 30.74
C THR A 32 -15.99 16.13 29.39
N GLN A 33 -15.85 17.44 29.32
CA GLN A 33 -15.58 18.14 28.08
C GLN A 33 -14.09 18.06 27.75
N PRO A 34 -13.69 17.51 26.56
CA PRO A 34 -12.29 17.49 26.16
C PRO A 34 -11.75 18.91 25.94
N PHE A 35 -10.45 19.05 26.03
CA PHE A 35 -9.77 20.30 25.76
C PHE A 35 -8.57 20.10 24.81
N PHE A 36 -8.17 21.18 24.16
CA PHE A 36 -6.93 21.32 23.43
C PHE A 36 -6.18 22.54 23.93
N LEU A 37 -4.94 22.34 24.36
CA LEU A 37 -4.08 23.40 24.85
C LEU A 37 -2.76 23.42 24.05
N TYR A 38 -2.49 24.51 23.36
CA TYR A 38 -1.22 24.78 22.74
C TYR A 38 -0.43 25.76 23.61
N LEU A 39 0.64 25.25 24.25
CA LEU A 39 1.47 25.99 25.20
C LEU A 39 2.85 26.23 24.58
N ALA A 40 3.07 27.42 24.04
CA ALA A 40 4.33 27.80 23.39
C ALA A 40 5.20 28.64 24.34
N PHE A 41 6.23 28.01 24.87
CA PHE A 41 7.21 28.72 25.69
C PHE A 41 8.20 29.50 24.83
N PRO A 42 8.53 30.76 25.21
CA PRO A 42 9.64 31.49 24.58
C PRO A 42 11.02 30.87 24.91
N ALA A 43 11.14 30.26 26.10
CA ALA A 43 12.37 29.57 26.51
C ALA A 43 12.63 28.31 25.66
N PRO A 44 13.91 28.04 25.29
CA PRO A 44 15.14 28.73 25.68
C PRO A 44 15.66 29.72 24.63
N HIS A 45 14.79 30.38 23.85
CA HIS A 45 15.22 31.37 22.85
C HIS A 45 15.97 32.55 23.49
N GLY A 46 16.92 33.17 22.75
CA GLY A 46 17.50 34.44 23.16
C GLY A 46 16.46 35.57 23.23
N SER A 47 16.47 36.51 24.14
CA SER A 47 17.51 36.76 25.13
C SER A 47 17.39 35.81 26.33
N LEU A 48 18.57 35.37 26.85
CA LEU A 48 18.65 34.35 27.88
C LEU A 48 18.25 34.93 29.26
N ALA A 49 17.01 35.31 29.42
CA ALA A 49 16.41 35.70 30.70
C ALA A 49 16.14 34.48 31.59
N VAL A 50 16.44 34.56 32.85
CA VAL A 50 16.23 33.47 33.80
C VAL A 50 15.30 33.89 34.93
N PRO A 51 14.58 32.92 35.58
CA PRO A 51 13.78 33.24 36.73
C PRO A 51 14.62 33.75 37.88
N ALA A 52 14.09 34.65 38.67
CA ALA A 52 14.77 35.27 39.76
C ALA A 52 14.82 34.42 41.07
N CYS A 53 14.13 33.28 41.09
CA CYS A 53 14.09 32.38 42.25
C CYS A 53 13.83 30.92 41.86
N ALA A 54 14.05 30.02 42.81
CA ALA A 54 13.79 28.60 42.65
C ALA A 54 12.31 28.33 42.31
N TYR A 55 12.08 27.21 41.58
CA TYR A 55 10.73 26.75 41.33
C TYR A 55 9.99 26.49 42.67
N PRO A 56 8.74 26.92 42.83
CA PRO A 56 8.00 26.66 44.02
C PRO A 56 7.88 25.15 44.29
N PRO A 57 8.04 24.69 45.54
CA PRO A 57 8.01 23.27 45.86
C PRO A 57 6.60 22.66 45.76
N LYS A 58 6.53 21.33 45.75
CA LYS A 58 5.31 20.52 45.71
C LYS A 58 4.44 20.82 44.47
N PRO A 59 4.86 20.36 43.29
CA PRO A 59 4.08 20.54 42.08
C PRO A 59 2.66 19.96 42.20
N GLY A 60 1.73 20.42 41.40
CA GLY A 60 0.32 19.98 41.37
C GLY A 60 -0.64 21.03 41.96
N LEU A 61 -1.87 20.65 42.25
CA LEU A 61 -2.97 21.57 42.65
C LEU A 61 -2.67 22.46 43.87
N LYS A 62 -1.90 21.96 44.79
CA LYS A 62 -1.64 22.64 46.07
C LYS A 62 -0.25 23.24 46.19
N GLY A 63 0.54 23.25 45.15
CA GLY A 63 1.91 23.75 45.16
C GLY A 63 2.37 24.11 43.75
N GLY A 64 3.68 24.18 43.54
CA GLY A 64 4.19 24.65 42.24
C GLY A 64 3.81 26.11 41.95
N LEU A 65 3.70 26.43 40.66
CA LEU A 65 3.20 27.73 40.26
C LEU A 65 1.69 27.86 40.51
N GLN A 66 1.26 29.00 41.02
CA GLN A 66 -0.15 29.28 41.29
C GLN A 66 -0.56 30.58 40.62
N TRP A 67 -1.69 30.55 39.92
CA TRP A 67 -2.31 31.76 39.36
C TRP A 67 -3.28 32.34 40.41
N VAL A 68 -3.22 33.65 40.66
CA VAL A 68 -4.14 34.31 41.62
C VAL A 68 -5.13 35.13 40.84
N ALA A 69 -6.41 34.82 41.06
CA ALA A 69 -7.51 35.54 40.46
C ALA A 69 -7.65 36.95 41.06
N GLY A 70 -7.98 37.95 40.23
CA GLY A 70 -8.31 39.31 40.67
C GLY A 70 -7.23 40.35 40.39
N ASN A 71 -6.09 39.98 39.86
CA ASN A 71 -5.12 40.89 39.34
C ASN A 71 -5.25 40.98 37.81
N GLU A 72 -5.66 42.11 37.27
CA GLU A 72 -5.82 42.31 35.82
C GLU A 72 -4.49 42.20 35.08
N ASP A 73 -3.38 42.42 35.74
CA ASP A 73 -2.01 42.22 35.22
C ASP A 73 -1.56 40.76 35.30
N GLY A 74 -2.41 39.93 35.85
CA GLY A 74 -2.43 38.48 35.64
C GLY A 74 -1.29 37.67 36.23
N TYR A 75 -0.40 38.24 36.96
CA TYR A 75 0.80 37.53 37.37
C TYR A 75 1.04 37.42 38.86
N GLU A 76 0.33 38.21 39.63
CA GLU A 76 0.84 38.57 40.91
C GLU A 76 1.12 37.43 41.88
N ALA A 77 0.29 36.49 42.02
CA ALA A 77 0.55 35.73 43.19
C ALA A 77 1.20 34.39 42.92
N SER A 78 1.02 33.82 41.81
CA SER A 78 1.72 32.62 41.46
C SER A 78 3.18 32.88 41.30
N ASN A 79 3.41 33.99 40.73
CA ASN A 79 4.68 34.54 40.61
C ASN A 79 5.03 35.30 41.79
N THR A 80 4.09 35.55 42.61
CA THR A 80 4.30 36.25 43.83
C THR A 80 5.31 35.54 44.71
N ALA A 81 5.23 34.25 44.79
CA ALA A 81 6.30 33.51 45.44
C ALA A 81 7.63 33.66 44.66
N THR A 82 7.56 33.76 43.36
CA THR A 82 8.75 33.95 42.51
C THR A 82 9.18 35.41 42.50
N ALA A 83 8.29 36.34 42.22
CA ALA A 83 8.58 37.77 42.20
C ALA A 83 8.91 38.36 43.57
N GLN A 84 8.21 37.94 44.60
CA GLN A 84 8.51 38.37 45.99
C GLN A 84 9.84 37.80 46.49
N ARG A 85 10.22 36.60 46.14
CA ARG A 85 11.49 36.04 46.44
C ARG A 85 12.64 36.71 45.64
N ALA A 86 12.37 37.08 44.40
CA ALA A 86 13.28 37.83 43.58
C ALA A 86 13.56 39.23 44.15
N ALA A 87 12.49 39.92 44.53
CA ALA A 87 12.61 41.21 45.19
C ALA A 87 13.33 41.12 46.57
N ALA A 88 13.08 40.07 47.32
CA ALA A 88 13.75 39.83 48.61
C ALA A 88 15.20 39.38 48.48
N ALA A 89 15.56 38.74 47.37
CA ALA A 89 16.93 38.26 47.13
C ALA A 89 17.81 39.29 46.42
N GLY A 90 17.24 40.36 45.87
CA GLY A 90 18.02 41.44 45.23
C GLY A 90 18.79 41.01 43.98
N VAL A 91 18.32 40.00 43.22
CA VAL A 91 19.23 39.29 42.33
C VAL A 91 18.58 38.82 41.04
N GLU A 92 18.57 39.68 40.10
CA GLU A 92 18.47 39.25 38.70
C GLU A 92 19.79 38.56 38.28
N GLY A 93 19.68 37.29 37.85
CA GLY A 93 20.79 36.60 37.15
C GLY A 93 21.77 35.79 38.00
N THR A 94 21.78 35.92 39.31
CA THR A 94 22.61 35.05 40.18
C THR A 94 21.99 33.66 40.36
N PHE A 95 20.71 33.53 40.10
CA PHE A 95 20.01 32.28 40.27
C PHE A 95 20.49 31.16 39.30
N SER A 96 20.83 31.50 38.07
CA SER A 96 21.39 30.54 37.14
C SER A 96 22.74 29.99 37.56
N LYS A 97 23.49 30.76 38.35
CA LYS A 97 24.78 30.35 38.90
C LYS A 97 24.62 29.28 39.99
N ASP A 98 23.61 29.40 40.83
CA ASP A 98 23.46 28.59 42.05
C ASP A 98 22.58 27.34 41.85
N THR A 99 21.94 27.19 40.67
CA THR A 99 20.90 26.17 40.49
C THR A 99 21.20 25.11 39.50
N TYR A 100 22.20 25.27 38.63
CA TYR A 100 22.55 24.28 37.64
C TYR A 100 23.79 23.49 38.00
N ILE A 101 23.60 22.22 38.32
CA ILE A 101 24.65 21.21 38.43
C ILE A 101 24.22 20.08 37.47
N HIS A 102 25.10 19.73 36.53
CA HIS A 102 24.78 18.63 35.61
C HIS A 102 24.88 17.29 36.36
N PRO A 103 23.80 16.50 36.45
CA PRO A 103 23.80 15.30 37.28
C PRO A 103 24.76 14.21 36.79
N ASP A 104 25.01 14.13 35.48
CA ASP A 104 25.79 13.08 34.86
C ASP A 104 27.13 13.55 34.33
N ASN A 105 27.49 14.81 34.51
CA ASN A 105 28.72 15.38 34.00
C ASN A 105 29.29 16.44 34.97
N GLU A 106 30.18 16.03 35.84
CA GLU A 106 30.84 16.91 36.83
C GLU A 106 31.66 18.06 36.22
N GLY A 107 32.03 17.91 34.93
CA GLY A 107 32.71 18.98 34.18
C GLY A 107 31.82 20.18 33.87
N ILE A 108 30.50 20.01 33.92
CA ILE A 108 29.50 21.06 33.68
C ILE A 108 28.84 21.44 35.01
N ASN A 109 29.63 21.90 35.93
CA ASN A 109 29.20 22.40 37.22
C ASN A 109 29.29 23.93 37.30
N ASP A 110 28.97 24.49 38.44
CA ASP A 110 29.01 25.93 38.68
C ASP A 110 30.30 26.64 38.38
N ALA A 111 31.41 25.94 38.34
CA ALA A 111 32.73 26.53 38.05
C ALA A 111 33.07 26.58 36.56
N SER A 112 32.47 25.71 35.75
CA SER A 112 32.93 25.46 34.38
C SER A 112 32.18 26.26 33.28
N PRO A 113 30.86 26.32 33.19
CA PRO A 113 30.19 27.08 32.13
C PRO A 113 30.27 28.58 32.43
N ASN A 114 30.29 29.35 31.35
CA ASN A 114 30.09 30.78 31.47
C ASN A 114 28.64 31.11 31.85
N GLN A 115 28.33 32.34 32.15
CA GLN A 115 26.98 32.75 32.54
C GLN A 115 25.95 32.53 31.47
N THR A 116 26.33 32.60 30.22
CA THR A 116 25.43 32.37 29.06
C THR A 116 24.93 30.91 29.03
N GLU A 117 25.83 29.96 29.19
CA GLU A 117 25.50 28.53 29.15
C GLU A 117 24.69 28.13 30.40
N LYS A 118 25.00 28.68 31.56
CA LYS A 118 24.22 28.49 32.80
C LYS A 118 22.77 29.02 32.63
N ARG A 119 22.62 30.19 32.02
CA ARG A 119 21.30 30.77 31.73
C ARG A 119 20.50 29.89 30.81
N HIS A 120 21.12 29.43 29.73
CA HIS A 120 20.43 28.54 28.78
C HIS A 120 19.95 27.24 29.45
N ALA A 121 20.80 26.58 30.21
CA ALA A 121 20.47 25.38 30.95
C ALA A 121 19.36 25.64 32.00
N THR A 122 19.41 26.78 32.70
CA THR A 122 18.39 27.18 33.66
C THR A 122 17.01 27.40 33.02
N MET A 123 16.99 28.01 31.82
CA MET A 123 15.75 28.18 31.05
C MET A 123 15.13 26.85 30.67
N ILE A 124 15.93 25.90 30.19
CA ILE A 124 15.46 24.54 29.86
C ILE A 124 14.92 23.83 31.08
N ARG A 125 15.66 23.86 32.19
CA ARG A 125 15.23 23.26 33.44
C ARG A 125 13.93 23.87 33.94
N ARG A 126 13.72 25.19 33.77
CA ARG A 126 12.48 25.84 34.16
C ARG A 126 11.28 25.36 33.36
N VAL A 127 11.45 25.08 32.08
CA VAL A 127 10.41 24.45 31.25
C VAL A 127 10.10 23.04 31.76
N ASP A 128 11.13 22.26 32.12
CA ASP A 128 10.96 20.92 32.69
C ASP A 128 10.19 20.96 34.03
N ASP A 129 10.54 21.88 34.94
CA ASP A 129 9.84 22.09 36.20
C ASP A 129 8.35 22.42 36.00
N VAL A 130 8.04 23.28 35.00
CA VAL A 130 6.65 23.63 34.62
C VAL A 130 5.92 22.42 34.07
N MET A 131 6.56 21.62 33.21
CA MET A 131 5.95 20.40 32.68
C MET A 131 5.66 19.38 33.77
N GLY A 132 6.58 19.22 34.73
CA GLY A 132 6.37 18.37 35.92
C GLY A 132 5.18 18.83 36.76
N ASP A 133 5.00 20.12 36.93
CA ASP A 133 3.88 20.72 37.66
C ASP A 133 2.54 20.51 36.93
N LEU A 134 2.51 20.68 35.59
CA LEU A 134 1.33 20.42 34.78
C LEU A 134 0.91 18.93 34.82
N ILE A 135 1.89 18.02 34.65
CA ILE A 135 1.64 16.58 34.73
C ILE A 135 1.10 16.19 36.11
N GLN A 136 1.66 16.72 37.21
CA GLN A 136 1.15 16.45 38.54
C GLN A 136 -0.25 17.03 38.73
N THR A 137 -0.54 18.19 38.15
CA THR A 137 -1.89 18.78 38.18
C THR A 137 -2.91 17.89 37.49
N LEU A 138 -2.58 17.31 36.29
CA LEU A 138 -3.47 16.37 35.62
C LEU A 138 -3.71 15.10 36.44
N LYS A 139 -2.68 14.59 37.16
CA LYS A 139 -2.83 13.46 38.09
C LYS A 139 -3.73 13.80 39.27
N ASP A 140 -3.53 14.96 39.84
CA ASP A 140 -4.34 15.43 41.00
C ASP A 140 -5.83 15.63 40.62
N LEU A 141 -6.10 15.95 39.35
CA LEU A 141 -7.44 16.07 38.77
C LEU A 141 -8.02 14.71 38.32
N GLY A 142 -7.23 13.64 38.28
CA GLY A 142 -7.65 12.32 37.82
C GLY A 142 -7.92 12.21 36.32
N ILE A 143 -7.29 13.06 35.49
CA ILE A 143 -7.44 13.09 34.01
C ILE A 143 -6.16 12.78 33.29
N ASP A 144 -5.10 12.41 33.99
CA ASP A 144 -3.78 12.12 33.43
C ASP A 144 -3.79 10.98 32.41
N ASP A 145 -4.53 9.90 32.68
CA ASP A 145 -4.64 8.73 31.79
C ASP A 145 -5.44 9.00 30.50
N ASN A 146 -6.25 10.06 30.51
CA ASN A 146 -7.03 10.48 29.34
C ASN A 146 -6.52 11.80 28.73
N THR A 147 -5.25 12.10 28.91
CA THR A 147 -4.62 13.30 28.34
C THR A 147 -3.37 12.93 27.54
N MET A 148 -3.39 13.23 26.24
CA MET A 148 -2.19 13.18 25.40
C MET A 148 -1.35 14.42 25.65
N ILE A 149 -0.08 14.25 26.00
CA ILE A 149 0.90 15.33 26.10
C ILE A 149 1.95 15.14 25.02
N VAL A 150 2.14 16.17 24.22
CA VAL A 150 3.21 16.26 23.21
C VAL A 150 4.17 17.35 23.63
N PHE A 151 5.42 17.02 23.84
CA PHE A 151 6.49 17.97 24.11
C PHE A 151 7.44 17.97 22.92
N THR A 152 7.72 19.15 22.35
CA THR A 152 8.60 19.29 21.20
C THR A 152 9.23 20.70 21.17
N SER A 153 10.19 20.91 20.27
CA SER A 153 10.73 22.23 19.94
C SER A 153 10.40 22.60 18.48
N ASP A 154 10.55 23.88 18.14
CA ASP A 154 10.22 24.41 16.81
C ASP A 154 11.35 24.24 15.78
N ASN A 155 12.62 24.25 16.22
CA ASN A 155 13.80 24.07 15.41
C ASN A 155 14.99 23.58 16.24
N GLY A 156 16.08 23.21 15.57
CA GLY A 156 17.33 22.88 16.24
C GLY A 156 17.95 24.05 17.02
N PRO A 157 19.06 23.83 17.73
CA PRO A 157 19.66 24.81 18.61
C PRO A 157 20.12 26.07 17.85
N HIS A 158 20.14 27.19 18.55
CA HIS A 158 20.54 28.48 17.97
C HIS A 158 21.79 29.06 18.66
N ASN A 159 22.49 29.93 17.94
CA ASN A 159 23.61 30.71 18.46
C ASN A 159 23.33 32.22 18.41
N GLU A 160 22.09 32.60 18.46
CA GLU A 160 21.68 34.00 18.38
C GLU A 160 21.88 34.73 19.71
N SER A 161 22.44 35.91 19.66
CA SER A 161 22.49 36.82 20.79
C SER A 161 21.18 37.58 20.89
N GLY A 162 20.49 37.43 22.00
CA GLY A 162 19.32 38.26 22.31
C GLY A 162 19.74 39.56 22.99
N SER A 163 19.15 40.67 22.59
CA SER A 163 19.23 41.96 23.29
C SER A 163 17.80 42.43 23.51
N ASP A 164 17.46 42.72 24.77
CA ASP A 164 16.20 43.37 25.14
C ASP A 164 16.30 44.91 25.14
N GLY A 165 17.43 45.44 24.62
CA GLY A 165 17.75 46.86 24.61
C GLY A 165 18.35 47.36 25.92
N GLN A 166 18.20 46.66 27.00
CA GLN A 166 18.78 47.00 28.30
C GLN A 166 19.86 46.03 28.74
N HIS A 167 19.82 44.75 28.29
CA HIS A 167 20.77 43.72 28.70
C HIS A 167 21.27 42.92 27.49
N GLN A 168 22.53 42.98 27.20
CA GLN A 168 23.20 42.04 26.30
C GLN A 168 23.51 40.75 27.08
N ARG A 169 22.76 39.69 26.84
CA ARG A 169 22.90 38.44 27.59
C ARG A 169 23.74 37.37 26.88
N GLY A 170 24.37 37.76 25.78
CA GLY A 170 25.24 36.90 24.98
C GLY A 170 24.47 35.88 24.13
N ALA A 171 25.21 35.19 23.28
CA ALA A 171 24.73 34.03 22.53
C ALA A 171 25.16 32.73 23.22
N GLN A 172 24.28 31.76 23.33
CA GLN A 172 24.71 30.44 23.74
C GLN A 172 25.59 29.82 22.65
N ASN A 173 26.49 28.93 23.03
CA ASN A 173 27.27 28.12 22.11
C ASN A 173 26.67 26.69 22.03
N PRO A 174 25.96 26.31 20.96
CA PRO A 174 25.42 24.95 20.81
C PRO A 174 26.43 23.83 20.95
N ALA A 175 27.70 24.08 20.59
CA ALA A 175 28.77 23.10 20.74
C ALA A 175 29.15 22.82 22.21
N PHE A 176 28.85 23.74 23.14
CA PHE A 176 29.18 23.54 24.56
C PHE A 176 28.46 22.34 25.15
N PHE A 177 27.12 22.24 24.90
CA PHE A 177 26.30 21.12 25.34
C PHE A 177 26.08 20.06 24.23
N GLN A 178 26.72 20.24 23.06
CA GLN A 178 26.43 19.43 21.86
C GLN A 178 24.90 19.35 21.58
N SER A 179 24.23 20.50 21.65
CA SER A 179 22.76 20.57 21.59
C SER A 179 22.17 20.09 20.28
N TYR A 180 22.98 19.92 19.23
CA TYR A 180 22.61 19.29 17.95
C TYR A 180 22.84 17.77 17.96
N GLY A 181 23.29 17.18 19.09
CA GLY A 181 23.57 15.75 19.22
C GLY A 181 24.69 15.29 18.30
N MET A 182 24.46 14.20 17.59
CA MET A 182 25.39 13.66 16.61
C MET A 182 25.16 14.19 15.18
N MET A 183 24.32 15.21 15.02
CA MET A 183 23.94 15.78 13.73
C MET A 183 24.73 17.05 13.45
N ASP A 184 24.82 17.44 12.18
CA ASP A 184 25.35 18.74 11.79
C ASP A 184 24.21 19.74 11.53
N GLY A 185 24.55 21.02 11.66
CA GLY A 185 23.57 22.10 11.49
C GLY A 185 22.95 22.58 12.80
N ILE A 186 22.48 23.81 12.76
CA ILE A 186 21.74 24.48 13.83
C ILE A 186 20.55 25.23 13.21
N LYS A 187 19.71 25.87 14.01
CA LYS A 187 18.62 26.74 13.53
C LYS A 187 19.00 27.47 12.23
N ARG A 188 18.14 27.44 11.21
CA ARG A 188 18.28 27.99 9.86
C ARG A 188 19.05 27.09 8.87
N ASP A 189 19.62 26.00 9.31
CA ASP A 189 20.20 24.98 8.43
C ASP A 189 19.17 23.92 8.09
N CYS A 190 19.15 23.43 6.85
CA CYS A 190 18.37 22.27 6.45
C CYS A 190 19.09 20.93 6.66
N TRP A 191 20.23 20.95 7.34
CA TRP A 191 20.86 19.76 7.91
C TRP A 191 20.05 19.25 9.11
N GLU A 192 20.18 17.97 9.44
CA GLU A 192 19.40 17.35 10.52
C GLU A 192 19.48 18.10 11.85
N GLY A 193 20.65 18.58 12.26
CA GLY A 193 20.79 19.33 13.50
C GLY A 193 20.03 20.65 13.56
N GLY A 194 19.69 21.23 12.40
CA GLY A 194 18.84 22.43 12.33
C GLY A 194 17.34 22.13 12.26
N MET A 195 16.97 20.92 11.80
CA MET A 195 15.58 20.53 11.53
C MET A 195 15.03 19.52 12.52
N ARG A 196 15.80 18.52 12.91
CA ARG A 196 15.36 17.49 13.85
C ARG A 196 15.30 18.06 15.26
N VAL A 197 14.16 17.89 15.89
CA VAL A 197 13.87 18.40 17.24
C VAL A 197 13.51 17.25 18.17
N PRO A 198 13.80 17.39 19.50
CA PRO A 198 13.30 16.42 20.48
C PRO A 198 11.78 16.39 20.44
N THR A 199 11.23 15.18 20.42
CA THR A 199 9.77 14.99 20.47
C THR A 199 9.46 13.86 21.42
N LEU A 200 8.68 14.15 22.45
CA LEU A 200 8.24 13.22 23.47
C LEU A 200 6.71 13.20 23.50
N VAL A 201 6.13 12.01 23.51
CA VAL A 201 4.68 11.86 23.57
C VAL A 201 4.31 10.95 24.72
N ARG A 202 3.35 11.38 25.50
CA ARG A 202 2.84 10.63 26.64
C ARG A 202 1.32 10.59 26.61
N TRP A 203 0.77 9.37 26.64
CA TRP A 203 -0.66 9.11 26.81
C TRP A 203 -0.83 7.75 27.49
N PRO A 204 -0.90 7.70 28.82
CA PRO A 204 -1.00 6.44 29.55
C PRO A 204 -2.20 5.62 29.09
N GLY A 205 -2.01 4.31 28.99
CA GLY A 205 -3.06 3.39 28.52
C GLY A 205 -3.24 3.31 27.00
N VAL A 206 -2.70 4.26 26.25
CA VAL A 206 -2.77 4.26 24.76
C VAL A 206 -1.38 4.10 24.14
N ILE A 207 -0.40 4.85 24.63
CA ILE A 207 0.97 4.81 24.10
C ILE A 207 1.82 3.94 25.01
N PRO A 208 2.47 2.87 24.52
CA PRO A 208 3.39 2.04 25.28
C PRO A 208 4.54 2.85 25.87
N ALA A 209 4.88 2.59 27.13
CA ALA A 209 5.99 3.26 27.79
C ALA A 209 7.34 2.84 27.15
N ASN A 210 8.31 3.78 27.14
CA ASN A 210 9.67 3.58 26.64
C ASN A 210 9.75 3.18 25.14
N GLY A 211 8.71 3.47 24.36
CA GLY A 211 8.73 3.31 22.91
C GLY A 211 9.66 4.31 22.24
N ILE A 212 10.37 3.87 21.21
CA ILE A 212 11.15 4.73 20.32
C ILE A 212 10.65 4.51 18.90
N SER A 213 10.36 5.59 18.18
CA SER A 213 10.01 5.55 16.77
C SER A 213 11.05 6.32 15.94
N LEU A 214 11.48 5.70 14.84
CA LEU A 214 12.33 6.33 13.84
C LEU A 214 11.53 6.84 12.64
N ASN A 215 10.20 6.76 12.69
CA ASN A 215 9.33 7.24 11.63
C ASN A 215 9.49 8.75 11.45
N ALA A 216 9.98 9.15 10.28
CA ALA A 216 10.12 10.57 9.95
C ALA A 216 8.74 11.23 9.85
N CYS A 217 8.57 12.36 10.54
CA CYS A 217 7.32 13.11 10.58
C CYS A 217 7.60 14.63 10.60
N GLN A 218 6.56 15.41 10.38
CA GLN A 218 6.64 16.87 10.35
C GLN A 218 5.50 17.49 11.18
N PHE A 219 5.59 18.78 11.53
CA PHE A 219 4.63 19.44 12.43
C PHE A 219 3.17 19.36 11.98
N HIS A 220 2.89 19.36 10.69
CA HIS A 220 1.53 19.24 10.18
C HIS A 220 0.88 17.89 10.50
N ASP A 221 1.67 16.84 10.81
CA ASP A 221 1.17 15.53 11.21
C ASP A 221 0.48 15.58 12.58
N TRP A 222 0.88 16.52 13.45
CA TRP A 222 0.23 16.68 14.76
C TRP A 222 -1.23 17.11 14.66
N MET A 223 -1.60 17.95 13.69
CA MET A 223 -3.00 18.31 13.49
C MET A 223 -3.85 17.10 13.13
N ALA A 224 -3.35 16.25 12.23
CA ALA A 224 -4.00 14.99 11.88
C ALA A 224 -4.07 14.02 13.07
N THR A 225 -2.99 13.94 13.85
CA THR A 225 -2.90 13.10 15.05
C THR A 225 -3.90 13.52 16.13
N PHE A 226 -4.05 14.82 16.36
CA PHE A 226 -5.00 15.33 17.35
C PHE A 226 -6.46 15.14 16.91
N ALA A 227 -6.75 15.30 15.61
CA ALA A 227 -8.07 15.02 15.07
C ALA A 227 -8.44 13.53 15.24
N ASP A 228 -7.51 12.63 14.90
CA ASP A 228 -7.68 11.20 15.06
C ASP A 228 -7.85 10.80 16.52
N ALA A 229 -7.01 11.31 17.42
CA ALA A 229 -7.11 11.09 18.87
C ALA A 229 -8.43 11.61 19.45
N ALA A 230 -9.00 12.66 18.90
CA ALA A 230 -10.30 13.20 19.27
C ALA A 230 -11.47 12.45 18.62
N GLY A 231 -11.23 11.45 17.76
CA GLY A 231 -12.26 10.71 17.05
C GLY A 231 -13.02 11.53 16.01
N VAL A 232 -12.40 12.62 15.52
CA VAL A 232 -12.98 13.46 14.45
C VAL A 232 -12.21 13.28 13.16
N ALA A 233 -12.89 13.45 12.03
CA ALA A 233 -12.26 13.29 10.74
C ALA A 233 -11.18 14.37 10.52
N VAL A 234 -10.01 13.96 10.02
CA VAL A 234 -8.93 14.88 9.65
C VAL A 234 -9.42 15.80 8.53
N PRO A 235 -9.29 17.12 8.64
CA PRO A 235 -9.71 18.04 7.57
C PRO A 235 -8.87 17.86 6.30
N ALA A 236 -9.50 17.97 5.13
CA ALA A 236 -8.81 17.87 3.82
C ALA A 236 -7.71 18.93 3.62
N ARG A 237 -7.77 20.05 4.35
CA ARG A 237 -6.75 21.10 4.35
C ARG A 237 -5.50 20.76 5.15
N CYS A 238 -5.48 19.65 5.90
CA CYS A 238 -4.31 19.17 6.62
C CYS A 238 -3.41 18.37 5.66
N ASP A 239 -2.16 18.80 5.52
CA ASP A 239 -1.18 18.08 4.69
C ASP A 239 -0.60 16.85 5.42
N GLY A 240 -0.77 16.79 6.74
CA GLY A 240 -0.23 15.75 7.59
C GLY A 240 -1.06 14.49 7.64
N VAL A 241 -0.46 13.44 8.17
CA VAL A 241 -1.08 12.14 8.48
C VAL A 241 -1.08 11.90 9.98
N SER A 242 -2.06 11.14 10.49
CA SER A 242 -2.05 10.77 11.90
C SER A 242 -0.83 9.91 12.23
N LEU A 243 -0.14 10.26 13.32
CA LEU A 243 0.95 9.47 13.90
C LEU A 243 0.43 8.47 14.94
N LEU A 244 -0.86 8.49 15.23
CA LEU A 244 -1.46 7.64 16.25
C LEU A 244 -1.20 6.14 16.04
N PRO A 245 -1.21 5.59 14.82
CA PRO A 245 -0.84 4.20 14.60
C PRO A 245 0.57 3.85 15.12
N THR A 246 1.57 4.64 14.78
CA THR A 246 2.94 4.46 15.28
C THR A 246 3.01 4.63 16.80
N LEU A 247 2.38 5.66 17.35
CA LEU A 247 2.36 5.95 18.77
C LEU A 247 1.68 4.85 19.59
N ALA A 248 0.61 4.26 19.07
CA ALA A 248 -0.12 3.16 19.70
C ALA A 248 0.53 1.78 19.49
N GLY A 249 1.68 1.70 18.84
CA GLY A 249 2.41 0.44 18.63
C GLY A 249 1.89 -0.42 17.46
N VAL A 250 1.23 0.19 16.48
CA VAL A 250 0.70 -0.47 15.27
C VAL A 250 1.31 0.17 14.00
N PRO A 251 2.65 0.14 13.87
CA PRO A 251 3.37 0.89 12.82
C PRO A 251 3.03 0.43 11.40
N GLU A 252 2.54 -0.79 11.21
CA GLU A 252 2.10 -1.29 9.89
C GLU A 252 0.88 -0.55 9.34
N ARG A 253 0.13 0.18 10.17
CA ARG A 253 -0.98 1.04 9.78
C ARG A 253 -0.55 2.49 9.53
N GLN A 254 0.71 2.83 9.83
CA GLN A 254 1.22 4.19 9.67
C GLN A 254 1.29 4.58 8.20
N LYS A 255 0.68 5.69 7.86
CA LYS A 255 0.81 6.29 6.53
C LYS A 255 2.08 7.12 6.44
N GLU A 256 2.70 7.15 5.26
CA GLU A 256 3.89 7.97 5.02
C GLU A 256 3.55 9.46 5.17
N SER A 257 4.32 10.18 5.97
CA SER A 257 4.23 11.63 6.10
C SER A 257 4.76 12.33 4.85
N LEU A 258 4.06 13.36 4.41
CA LEU A 258 4.52 14.24 3.34
C LEU A 258 5.53 15.25 3.88
N ILE A 259 6.82 14.88 3.93
CA ILE A 259 7.86 15.78 4.42
C ILE A 259 8.35 16.66 3.29
N TYR A 260 8.16 17.95 3.46
CA TYR A 260 8.62 19.01 2.58
C TYR A 260 8.94 20.27 3.39
N SER A 261 10.11 20.86 3.16
CA SER A 261 10.48 22.13 3.76
C SER A 261 11.29 22.99 2.77
N GLU A 262 11.05 24.29 2.77
CA GLU A 262 11.90 25.26 2.08
C GLU A 262 12.20 26.44 3.00
N TYR A 263 13.41 26.96 2.91
CA TYR A 263 13.86 28.05 3.74
C TYR A 263 14.84 28.95 2.98
N ASN A 264 14.69 30.24 3.11
CA ASN A 264 15.58 31.23 2.50
C ASN A 264 15.97 32.30 3.52
N TYR A 265 17.18 32.29 3.96
CA TYR A 265 17.67 33.26 4.96
C TYR A 265 18.89 34.07 4.48
N GLY A 266 19.82 33.46 3.79
CA GLY A 266 21.11 34.03 3.44
C GLY A 266 22.20 33.80 4.51
N GLY A 267 23.42 34.22 4.21
CA GLY A 267 24.58 33.97 5.06
C GLY A 267 25.06 32.53 5.02
N ASN A 268 25.88 32.17 6.01
CA ASN A 268 26.46 30.84 6.13
C ASN A 268 26.09 30.19 7.46
N GLY A 269 26.08 28.85 7.47
CA GLY A 269 25.93 28.01 8.63
C GLY A 269 27.08 28.12 9.64
N ALA A 270 26.92 27.43 10.74
CA ALA A 270 27.95 27.33 11.76
C ALA A 270 29.18 26.53 11.29
N SER A 271 30.33 26.72 11.97
CA SER A 271 31.58 26.03 11.67
C SER A 271 32.13 25.41 12.95
N TYR A 272 31.36 24.57 13.63
CA TYR A 272 31.82 23.89 14.84
C TYR A 272 32.86 22.82 14.53
N GLN A 273 33.71 22.50 15.51
CA GLN A 273 34.85 21.62 15.31
C GLN A 273 34.45 20.21 14.88
N ASP A 274 33.38 19.72 15.44
CA ASP A 274 32.81 18.37 15.24
C ASP A 274 31.94 18.23 13.96
N PHE A 275 31.62 19.35 13.30
CA PHE A 275 30.93 19.29 12.02
C PHE A 275 31.82 18.75 10.92
N LEU A 276 31.24 18.02 9.98
CA LEU A 276 31.93 17.59 8.76
C LEU A 276 32.47 18.79 7.97
N SER A 277 33.61 18.62 7.37
CA SER A 277 34.33 19.73 6.69
C SER A 277 33.46 20.40 5.60
N HIS A 278 32.66 19.63 4.91
CA HIS A 278 31.78 20.13 3.84
C HIS A 278 30.44 20.72 4.34
N HIS A 279 30.13 20.53 5.62
CA HIS A 279 28.98 21.17 6.27
C HIS A 279 29.35 22.48 6.95
N LYS A 280 30.60 22.65 7.30
CA LYS A 280 31.09 23.90 7.92
C LYS A 280 30.85 25.08 7.01
N SER A 281 30.26 26.13 7.56
CA SER A 281 29.94 27.35 6.81
C SER A 281 29.10 27.10 5.54
N SER A 282 28.28 26.04 5.50
CA SER A 282 27.37 25.80 4.38
C SER A 282 26.51 27.01 4.10
N PRO A 283 26.31 27.38 2.83
CA PRO A 283 25.48 28.52 2.50
C PRO A 283 24.03 28.33 2.90
N ARG A 284 23.44 29.33 3.53
CA ARG A 284 22.03 29.42 3.94
C ARG A 284 21.18 30.20 2.95
N GLY A 285 21.48 30.13 1.65
CA GLY A 285 20.62 30.63 0.59
C GLY A 285 19.32 29.86 0.52
N LEU A 286 18.63 29.93 -0.61
CA LEU A 286 17.42 29.14 -0.80
C LEU A 286 17.72 27.64 -0.64
N GLN A 287 17.09 27.02 0.34
CA GLN A 287 17.27 25.62 0.73
C GLN A 287 15.96 24.87 0.56
N GLN A 288 16.03 23.58 0.27
CA GLN A 288 14.84 22.73 0.16
C GLN A 288 15.14 21.31 0.65
N VAL A 289 14.18 20.73 1.34
CA VAL A 289 14.21 19.35 1.83
C VAL A 289 12.98 18.61 1.36
N VAL A 290 13.17 17.37 0.94
CA VAL A 290 12.10 16.40 0.67
C VAL A 290 12.48 15.04 1.22
N PHE A 291 11.49 14.22 1.57
CA PHE A 291 11.70 12.79 1.83
C PHE A 291 11.00 11.97 0.76
N VAL A 292 11.68 10.96 0.25
CA VAL A 292 11.14 10.00 -0.72
C VAL A 292 11.73 8.63 -0.41
N ASP A 293 10.88 7.62 -0.31
CA ASP A 293 11.27 6.23 -0.02
C ASP A 293 12.14 6.12 1.26
N GLY A 294 11.82 6.91 2.31
CA GLY A 294 12.54 6.95 3.59
C GLY A 294 13.88 7.67 3.57
N LEU A 295 14.31 8.22 2.42
CA LEU A 295 15.58 8.93 2.29
C LEU A 295 15.35 10.44 2.17
N LYS A 296 16.24 11.22 2.81
CA LYS A 296 16.23 12.67 2.76
C LYS A 296 16.94 13.17 1.51
N GLY A 297 16.29 14.04 0.76
CA GLY A 297 16.90 14.89 -0.26
C GLY A 297 17.05 16.31 0.26
N VAL A 298 18.23 16.89 0.19
CA VAL A 298 18.49 18.29 0.55
C VAL A 298 19.26 19.00 -0.54
N ARG A 299 18.95 20.27 -0.81
CA ARG A 299 19.71 21.12 -1.74
C ARG A 299 19.77 22.54 -1.25
N PHE A 300 20.85 23.21 -1.60
CA PHE A 300 21.22 24.55 -1.12
C PHE A 300 21.49 25.48 -2.28
N ASN A 301 21.37 26.80 -2.05
CA ASN A 301 21.60 27.84 -3.06
C ASN A 301 20.93 27.52 -4.38
N ILE A 302 19.64 27.19 -4.32
CA ILE A 302 18.88 26.67 -5.46
C ILE A 302 18.82 27.74 -6.55
N SER A 303 19.33 27.38 -7.73
CA SER A 303 19.33 28.21 -8.93
C SER A 303 18.27 27.82 -9.96
N GLY A 304 17.68 26.63 -9.82
CA GLY A 304 16.65 26.12 -10.69
C GLY A 304 15.92 24.92 -10.09
N THR A 305 14.72 24.62 -10.55
CA THR A 305 13.91 23.51 -10.06
C THR A 305 14.47 22.14 -10.42
N ASP A 306 15.36 22.07 -11.39
CA ASP A 306 16.04 20.86 -11.88
C ASP A 306 17.37 20.58 -11.19
N GLN A 307 17.82 21.46 -10.29
CA GLN A 307 19.04 21.22 -9.50
C GLN A 307 18.92 19.93 -8.70
N ASP A 308 20.00 19.15 -8.69
CA ASP A 308 20.06 17.86 -7.99
C ASP A 308 20.02 18.02 -6.48
N PHE A 309 19.41 17.02 -5.83
CA PHE A 309 19.48 16.85 -4.39
C PHE A 309 20.73 16.07 -3.99
N GLN A 310 21.32 16.42 -2.86
CA GLN A 310 22.14 15.52 -2.06
C GLN A 310 21.19 14.57 -1.33
N ILE A 311 21.52 13.27 -1.25
CA ILE A 311 20.60 12.24 -0.74
C ILE A 311 21.25 11.51 0.42
N TYR A 312 20.53 11.38 1.53
CA TYR A 312 21.05 10.80 2.78
C TYR A 312 20.05 9.84 3.42
N ASP A 313 20.58 8.79 4.06
CA ASP A 313 19.84 7.90 4.97
C ASP A 313 20.02 8.43 6.40
N THR A 314 19.18 9.37 6.80
CA THR A 314 19.35 10.06 8.09
C THR A 314 19.01 9.20 9.31
N GLU A 315 18.47 8.01 9.10
CA GLU A 315 18.32 7.01 10.16
C GLU A 315 19.66 6.35 10.50
N LYS A 316 20.45 5.97 9.48
CA LYS A 316 21.74 5.31 9.64
C LYS A 316 22.92 6.28 9.68
N ASP A 317 22.75 7.42 9.05
CA ASP A 317 23.76 8.48 8.90
C ASP A 317 23.17 9.84 9.32
N PRO A 318 22.90 10.04 10.63
CA PRO A 318 22.29 11.27 11.12
C PRO A 318 23.16 12.53 10.94
N GLN A 319 24.46 12.36 10.71
CA GLN A 319 25.37 13.47 10.42
C GLN A 319 25.39 13.84 8.93
N GLU A 320 24.71 13.04 8.07
CA GLU A 320 24.63 13.29 6.62
C GLU A 320 26.03 13.28 5.95
N ALA A 321 26.87 12.32 6.36
CA ALA A 321 28.26 12.20 5.90
C ALA A 321 28.35 11.57 4.49
N SER A 322 27.44 10.67 4.16
CA SER A 322 27.50 9.82 2.97
C SER A 322 26.43 10.19 1.96
N ASN A 323 26.77 11.03 0.99
CA ASN A 323 25.85 11.41 -0.07
C ASN A 323 25.61 10.26 -1.05
N LEU A 324 24.38 9.74 -1.08
CA LEU A 324 23.93 8.62 -1.91
C LEU A 324 23.49 9.00 -3.33
N ALA A 325 23.53 10.27 -3.71
CA ALA A 325 22.99 10.77 -4.98
C ALA A 325 23.54 10.04 -6.21
N SER A 326 24.83 9.71 -6.21
CA SER A 326 25.48 8.98 -7.31
C SER A 326 25.07 7.51 -7.40
N SER A 327 24.75 6.87 -6.27
CA SER A 327 24.31 5.47 -6.19
C SER A 327 22.78 5.30 -6.32
N ARG A 328 22.01 6.39 -6.18
CA ARG A 328 20.55 6.42 -6.23
C ARG A 328 20.01 7.44 -7.25
N PRO A 329 20.42 7.34 -8.54
CA PRO A 329 19.93 8.25 -9.59
C PRO A 329 18.41 8.14 -9.80
N ASP A 330 17.80 7.00 -9.45
CA ASP A 330 16.36 6.78 -9.45
C ASP A 330 15.61 7.76 -8.56
N LEU A 331 16.20 8.16 -7.44
CA LEU A 331 15.61 9.09 -6.48
C LEU A 331 15.67 10.55 -6.92
N GLN A 332 16.64 10.93 -7.73
CA GLN A 332 16.75 12.33 -8.21
C GLN A 332 15.45 12.76 -8.93
N ALA A 333 14.99 11.96 -9.89
CA ALA A 333 13.76 12.26 -10.61
C ALA A 333 12.54 12.29 -9.67
N LYS A 334 12.44 11.32 -8.75
CA LYS A 334 11.35 11.24 -7.79
C LYS A 334 11.33 12.45 -6.84
N MET A 335 12.49 12.85 -6.30
CA MET A 335 12.60 13.99 -5.39
C MET A 335 12.30 15.32 -6.07
N LYS A 336 12.79 15.52 -7.29
CA LYS A 336 12.44 16.70 -8.10
C LYS A 336 10.93 16.74 -8.41
N ALA A 337 10.35 15.60 -8.81
CA ALA A 337 8.92 15.49 -9.05
C ALA A 337 8.11 15.73 -7.76
N ARG A 338 8.54 15.17 -6.61
CA ARG A 338 7.91 15.39 -5.30
C ARG A 338 7.92 16.88 -4.97
N ALA A 339 9.07 17.55 -5.07
CA ALA A 339 9.21 18.97 -4.77
C ALA A 339 8.26 19.83 -5.63
N LEU A 340 8.11 19.54 -6.92
CA LEU A 340 7.19 20.25 -7.81
C LEU A 340 5.72 19.89 -7.56
N SER A 341 5.43 18.67 -7.20
CA SER A 341 4.06 18.16 -7.04
C SER A 341 3.40 18.53 -5.70
N VAL A 342 4.18 18.89 -4.68
CA VAL A 342 3.67 19.31 -3.36
C VAL A 342 3.70 20.82 -3.18
N ARG A 343 4.62 21.46 -3.85
CA ARG A 343 4.77 22.90 -3.81
C ARG A 343 3.90 23.55 -4.88
N ARG A 344 3.14 24.53 -4.47
CA ARG A 344 2.42 25.35 -5.43
C ARG A 344 3.32 26.46 -5.96
N SER A 345 3.60 26.45 -7.26
CA SER A 345 4.30 27.56 -7.90
C SER A 345 3.43 28.83 -7.91
N LEU A 346 4.04 29.95 -7.58
CA LEU A 346 3.40 31.27 -7.59
C LEU A 346 3.98 32.10 -8.74
N PRO A 347 3.37 32.11 -9.93
CA PRO A 347 3.90 32.83 -11.10
C PRO A 347 4.11 34.31 -10.88
N SER A 348 3.34 34.92 -9.96
CA SER A 348 3.44 36.34 -9.61
C SER A 348 4.69 36.70 -8.78
N THR A 349 5.40 35.74 -8.27
CA THR A 349 6.64 35.94 -7.50
C THR A 349 7.82 35.48 -8.33
N ASN A 350 8.81 36.33 -8.58
CA ASN A 350 10.04 36.06 -9.34
C ASN A 350 11.00 35.10 -8.60
N GLY A 351 10.45 34.10 -7.90
CA GLY A 351 11.26 33.12 -7.16
C GLY A 351 11.72 31.97 -8.03
N THR A 352 12.96 31.58 -7.88
CA THR A 352 13.62 30.46 -8.60
C THR A 352 12.79 29.17 -8.59
N LEU A 353 12.11 28.87 -7.50
CA LEU A 353 11.28 27.67 -7.36
C LEU A 353 9.89 27.79 -8.03
N ASN A 354 9.52 28.93 -8.54
CA ASN A 354 8.21 29.18 -9.15
C ASN A 354 8.15 28.90 -10.66
N ALA A 355 9.27 28.58 -11.28
CA ALA A 355 9.39 28.47 -12.74
C ALA A 355 9.16 27.04 -13.29
N GLY A 356 9.10 26.02 -12.44
CA GLY A 356 8.97 24.63 -12.89
C GLY A 356 7.52 24.22 -13.19
N ASP A 357 7.34 23.43 -14.23
CA ASP A 357 6.05 22.76 -14.49
C ASP A 357 5.92 21.55 -13.57
N VAL A 358 4.74 21.37 -12.95
CA VAL A 358 4.43 20.14 -12.23
C VAL A 358 4.44 18.99 -13.24
N PRO A 359 5.27 17.97 -13.05
CA PRO A 359 5.38 16.89 -14.02
C PRO A 359 4.10 16.07 -14.08
N ALA A 360 3.75 15.61 -15.27
CA ALA A 360 2.70 14.62 -15.43
C ALA A 360 3.10 13.33 -14.70
N ALA A 361 2.13 12.65 -14.12
CA ALA A 361 2.34 11.32 -13.57
C ALA A 361 2.50 10.29 -14.70
N THR A 362 3.15 9.17 -14.42
CA THR A 362 3.11 8.02 -15.32
C THR A 362 1.66 7.55 -15.45
N ALA A 363 1.14 7.55 -16.67
CA ALA A 363 -0.22 7.10 -16.92
C ALA A 363 -0.35 5.59 -16.64
N PRO A 364 -1.30 5.16 -15.79
CA PRO A 364 -1.59 3.74 -15.63
C PRO A 364 -2.01 3.09 -16.96
N ALA A 365 -1.69 1.81 -17.14
CA ALA A 365 -2.00 1.08 -18.37
C ALA A 365 -3.51 0.94 -18.65
N ASN A 366 -4.33 0.92 -17.58
CA ASN A 366 -5.75 0.61 -17.65
C ASN A 366 -6.62 1.82 -17.26
N LEU A 367 -6.46 2.94 -17.95
CA LEU A 367 -7.31 4.10 -17.72
C LEU A 367 -8.69 3.92 -18.37
N ARG A 368 -9.74 4.20 -17.59
CA ARG A 368 -11.13 4.37 -18.05
C ARG A 368 -11.58 5.80 -17.83
N GLN A 369 -12.46 6.32 -18.70
CA GLN A 369 -13.03 7.65 -18.55
C GLN A 369 -13.86 7.76 -17.28
N GLY A 370 -13.75 8.89 -16.58
CA GLY A 370 -14.48 9.22 -15.36
C GLY A 370 -13.60 9.26 -14.12
N LEU A 371 -14.21 9.17 -12.94
CA LEU A 371 -13.55 9.19 -11.64
C LEU A 371 -14.06 8.05 -10.76
N LYS A 372 -13.20 7.46 -9.93
CA LYS A 372 -13.62 6.58 -8.84
C LYS A 372 -14.38 7.39 -7.81
N MET A 373 -15.46 6.85 -7.30
CA MET A 373 -16.30 7.46 -6.28
C MET A 373 -16.33 6.60 -5.03
N ARG A 374 -16.13 7.25 -3.88
CA ARG A 374 -16.44 6.72 -2.55
C ARG A 374 -17.47 7.63 -1.89
N TYR A 375 -18.49 7.06 -1.28
CA TYR A 375 -19.61 7.79 -0.72
C TYR A 375 -19.90 7.35 0.71
N TRP A 376 -20.10 8.30 1.61
CA TRP A 376 -20.48 8.09 3.01
C TRP A 376 -21.83 8.71 3.31
N ASN A 377 -22.68 7.97 3.95
CA ASN A 377 -24.06 8.31 4.26
C ASN A 377 -24.18 9.02 5.61
N ARG A 378 -23.35 10.03 5.83
CA ARG A 378 -23.34 10.84 7.07
C ARG A 378 -22.90 12.28 6.80
N GLY A 379 -23.21 13.17 7.76
CA GLY A 379 -22.74 14.55 7.74
C GLY A 379 -21.30 14.71 8.23
N PHE A 380 -20.69 15.80 7.79
CA PHE A 380 -19.38 16.28 8.21
C PHE A 380 -19.42 17.78 8.41
N ASP A 381 -18.70 18.29 9.41
CA ASP A 381 -18.60 19.72 9.69
C ASP A 381 -17.67 20.45 8.69
N TRP A 382 -16.74 19.69 8.10
CA TRP A 382 -15.80 20.11 7.06
C TRP A 382 -15.58 18.99 6.06
N VAL A 383 -14.89 19.28 4.96
CA VAL A 383 -14.46 18.24 4.01
C VAL A 383 -13.34 17.42 4.65
N PRO A 384 -13.55 16.13 4.90
CA PRO A 384 -12.52 15.29 5.51
C PRO A 384 -11.43 14.91 4.50
N ASP A 385 -10.25 14.60 5.00
CA ASP A 385 -9.30 13.80 4.23
C ASP A 385 -9.76 12.34 4.24
N PHE A 386 -10.55 11.99 3.25
CA PHE A 386 -11.12 10.66 3.10
C PHE A 386 -10.07 9.53 3.04
N ARG A 387 -8.79 9.85 2.75
CA ARG A 387 -7.71 8.86 2.78
C ARG A 387 -7.40 8.38 4.19
N GLN A 388 -7.68 9.22 5.20
CA GLN A 388 -7.39 8.94 6.61
C GLN A 388 -8.58 8.38 7.37
N MET A 389 -9.76 8.28 6.75
CA MET A 389 -10.93 7.70 7.37
C MET A 389 -10.80 6.16 7.45
N GLU A 390 -11.02 5.61 8.64
CA GLU A 390 -11.11 4.16 8.87
C GLU A 390 -12.50 3.61 8.53
N GLU A 391 -13.53 4.45 8.61
CA GLU A 391 -14.89 4.07 8.26
C GLU A 391 -14.99 3.74 6.78
N ALA A 392 -15.47 2.53 6.48
CA ALA A 392 -15.70 2.11 5.11
C ALA A 392 -16.77 2.97 4.43
N PRO A 393 -16.62 3.30 3.13
CA PRO A 393 -17.66 4.00 2.39
C PRO A 393 -18.94 3.16 2.29
N SER A 394 -20.08 3.81 2.35
CA SER A 394 -21.40 3.18 2.17
C SER A 394 -21.61 2.70 0.74
N VAL A 395 -21.02 3.38 -0.25
CA VAL A 395 -21.04 3.03 -1.66
C VAL A 395 -19.69 3.33 -2.30
N THR A 396 -19.27 2.43 -3.19
CA THR A 396 -18.11 2.63 -4.07
C THR A 396 -18.52 2.43 -5.52
N GLY A 397 -17.89 3.12 -6.45
CA GLY A 397 -18.18 2.97 -7.87
C GLY A 397 -17.31 3.89 -8.72
N ALA A 398 -17.77 4.14 -9.93
CA ALA A 398 -17.20 5.12 -10.82
C ALA A 398 -18.31 6.02 -11.39
N VAL A 399 -17.97 7.28 -11.64
CA VAL A 399 -18.87 8.27 -12.27
C VAL A 399 -18.21 8.80 -13.53
N SER A 400 -19.02 9.05 -14.55
CA SER A 400 -18.53 9.55 -15.86
C SER A 400 -18.28 11.06 -15.87
N SER A 401 -18.73 11.79 -14.84
CA SER A 401 -18.58 13.24 -14.69
C SER A 401 -18.46 13.59 -13.20
N LEU A 402 -18.34 14.90 -12.88
CA LEU A 402 -18.30 15.39 -11.50
C LEU A 402 -19.64 15.26 -10.76
N SER A 403 -20.39 14.20 -11.02
CA SER A 403 -21.65 13.94 -10.32
C SER A 403 -21.40 13.47 -8.90
N VAL A 404 -21.97 14.15 -7.93
CA VAL A 404 -21.98 13.80 -6.51
C VAL A 404 -23.36 13.29 -6.05
N ASN A 405 -24.22 12.93 -6.99
CA ASN A 405 -25.58 12.42 -6.77
C ASN A 405 -25.61 10.90 -6.53
N ALA A 406 -24.98 10.45 -5.46
CA ALA A 406 -25.09 9.06 -5.03
C ALA A 406 -25.85 9.01 -3.70
N GLY A 407 -26.93 8.22 -3.67
CA GLY A 407 -27.70 7.94 -2.45
C GLY A 407 -28.74 9.01 -2.06
N SER A 408 -29.56 8.67 -1.06
CA SER A 408 -30.72 9.46 -0.60
C SER A 408 -30.55 10.05 0.80
N ALA A 409 -29.33 10.05 1.36
CA ALA A 409 -29.09 10.53 2.70
C ALA A 409 -29.25 12.05 2.82
N ALA A 410 -29.78 12.48 3.95
CA ALA A 410 -29.94 13.92 4.25
C ALA A 410 -28.62 14.69 4.28
N GLN A 411 -27.53 14.01 4.63
CA GLN A 411 -26.15 14.52 4.61
C GLN A 411 -25.21 13.48 4.04
N LYS A 412 -24.19 13.90 3.34
CA LYS A 412 -23.25 13.02 2.68
C LYS A 412 -21.83 13.57 2.60
N GLY A 413 -20.87 12.64 2.54
CA GLY A 413 -19.50 12.88 2.10
C GLY A 413 -19.22 12.11 0.82
N VAL A 414 -18.54 12.72 -0.12
CA VAL A 414 -18.16 12.09 -1.40
C VAL A 414 -16.71 12.39 -1.68
N GLU A 415 -15.97 11.36 -2.07
CA GLU A 415 -14.65 11.52 -2.64
C GLU A 415 -14.64 11.03 -4.08
N LEU A 416 -14.13 11.86 -4.97
CA LEU A 416 -13.86 11.54 -6.36
C LEU A 416 -12.34 11.51 -6.58
N THR A 417 -11.82 10.42 -7.11
CA THR A 417 -10.38 10.25 -7.36
C THR A 417 -10.10 9.75 -8.76
N GLY A 418 -9.01 10.22 -9.34
CA GLY A 418 -8.56 9.82 -10.66
C GLY A 418 -7.46 10.73 -11.18
N TYR A 419 -7.51 10.98 -12.46
CA TYR A 419 -6.53 11.78 -13.19
C TYR A 419 -7.22 12.84 -14.02
N LEU A 420 -6.65 14.04 -14.03
CA LEU A 420 -6.99 15.12 -14.95
C LEU A 420 -5.98 15.09 -16.11
N THR A 421 -6.45 15.00 -17.33
CA THR A 421 -5.60 15.10 -18.53
C THR A 421 -5.43 16.55 -18.93
N VAL A 422 -4.19 17.02 -18.96
CA VAL A 422 -3.78 18.34 -19.39
C VAL A 422 -3.24 18.25 -20.81
N PRO A 423 -3.84 18.90 -21.81
CA PRO A 423 -3.48 18.68 -23.22
C PRO A 423 -2.18 19.36 -23.63
N VAL A 424 -1.83 20.48 -23.04
CA VAL A 424 -0.67 21.32 -23.40
C VAL A 424 0.04 21.80 -22.15
N THR A 425 1.37 21.75 -22.14
CA THR A 425 2.17 22.32 -21.03
C THR A 425 1.96 23.82 -20.92
N GLY A 426 1.72 24.32 -19.71
CA GLY A 426 1.57 25.73 -19.44
C GLY A 426 0.82 26.05 -18.16
N GLU A 427 0.33 27.28 -18.08
CA GLU A 427 -0.37 27.80 -16.91
C GLU A 427 -1.87 27.51 -16.99
N TYR A 428 -2.40 26.89 -15.93
CA TYR A 428 -3.81 26.57 -15.79
C TYR A 428 -4.38 27.25 -14.54
N LYS A 429 -5.58 27.81 -14.66
CA LYS A 429 -6.36 28.28 -13.53
C LYS A 429 -7.61 27.43 -13.40
N PHE A 430 -8.01 27.17 -12.17
CA PHE A 430 -9.14 26.30 -11.86
C PHE A 430 -10.18 27.04 -11.03
N TYR A 431 -11.43 26.70 -11.26
CA TYR A 431 -12.60 27.26 -10.59
C TYR A 431 -13.53 26.12 -10.18
N LEU A 432 -14.20 26.27 -9.05
CA LEU A 432 -15.12 25.28 -8.51
C LEU A 432 -16.33 25.98 -7.93
N GLN A 433 -17.50 25.41 -8.13
CA GLN A 433 -18.75 25.86 -7.52
C GLN A 433 -19.53 24.64 -7.01
N THR A 434 -19.99 24.72 -5.76
CA THR A 434 -20.96 23.79 -5.18
C THR A 434 -22.38 24.28 -5.43
N ASP A 435 -23.39 23.45 -5.13
CA ASP A 435 -24.76 23.95 -5.00
C ASP A 435 -24.86 24.97 -3.85
N SER A 436 -25.99 25.70 -3.82
CA SER A 436 -26.26 26.79 -2.85
C SER A 436 -26.81 26.29 -1.50
N ASN A 437 -26.90 24.98 -1.26
CA ASN A 437 -27.39 24.45 0.00
C ASN A 437 -26.44 24.77 1.15
N ALA A 438 -26.99 25.22 2.27
CA ALA A 438 -26.20 25.48 3.46
C ALA A 438 -25.40 24.24 3.89
N GLY A 439 -24.10 24.41 4.07
CA GLY A 439 -23.19 23.33 4.42
C GLY A 439 -22.57 22.56 3.26
N SER A 440 -22.92 22.90 2.00
CA SER A 440 -22.22 22.34 0.84
C SER A 440 -20.82 22.93 0.71
N LYS A 441 -19.81 22.07 0.72
CA LYS A 441 -18.39 22.39 0.75
C LYS A 441 -17.61 21.46 -0.16
N ALA A 442 -16.48 21.90 -0.68
CA ALA A 442 -15.59 21.03 -1.46
C ALA A 442 -14.12 21.39 -1.26
N PHE A 443 -13.26 20.43 -1.52
CA PHE A 443 -11.83 20.60 -1.46
C PHE A 443 -11.16 19.84 -2.61
N VAL A 444 -10.24 20.46 -3.31
CA VAL A 444 -9.55 19.85 -4.46
C VAL A 444 -8.06 19.79 -4.21
N HIS A 445 -7.52 18.59 -4.37
CA HIS A 445 -6.08 18.36 -4.45
C HIS A 445 -5.69 17.97 -5.88
N LEU A 446 -4.57 18.50 -6.34
CA LEU A 446 -3.89 18.07 -7.57
C LEU A 446 -2.48 17.61 -7.18
N HIS A 447 -2.14 16.34 -7.44
CA HIS A 447 -0.99 15.69 -6.80
C HIS A 447 -1.06 15.81 -5.27
N GLY A 448 0.02 16.28 -4.61
CA GLY A 448 0.05 16.62 -3.19
C GLY A 448 -0.33 18.07 -2.87
N MET A 449 -0.69 18.89 -3.86
CA MET A 449 -1.03 20.30 -3.66
C MET A 449 -2.49 20.48 -3.30
N GLN A 450 -2.77 21.36 -2.35
CA GLN A 450 -4.09 21.92 -2.13
C GLN A 450 -4.40 22.88 -3.29
N LEU A 451 -5.30 22.52 -4.19
CA LEU A 451 -5.61 23.32 -5.37
C LEU A 451 -6.72 24.35 -5.10
N ILE A 452 -7.84 23.91 -4.54
CA ILE A 452 -9.00 24.77 -4.21
C ILE A 452 -9.52 24.39 -2.82
N ASP A 453 -9.64 25.38 -1.95
CA ASP A 453 -10.31 25.29 -0.65
C ASP A 453 -11.66 26.02 -0.72
N ALA A 454 -12.73 25.27 -0.95
CA ALA A 454 -14.11 25.71 -0.87
C ALA A 454 -14.79 25.14 0.40
N ASP A 455 -14.09 25.18 1.54
CA ASP A 455 -14.57 24.69 2.84
C ASP A 455 -14.52 25.80 3.89
N TYR A 456 -13.34 26.33 4.21
CA TYR A 456 -13.19 27.36 5.24
C TYR A 456 -13.63 28.73 4.72
N ALA A 457 -14.57 29.38 5.44
CA ALA A 457 -15.15 30.65 5.07
C ALA A 457 -15.74 30.70 3.64
N TYR A 458 -16.11 29.54 3.10
CA TYR A 458 -16.74 29.42 1.79
C TYR A 458 -18.24 29.65 1.90
N THR A 459 -18.79 30.41 0.95
CA THR A 459 -20.25 30.58 0.81
C THR A 459 -20.76 29.63 -0.26
N PRO A 460 -21.58 28.62 0.09
CA PRO A 460 -22.13 27.69 -0.88
C PRO A 460 -22.83 28.36 -2.06
N GLY A 461 -22.63 27.85 -3.26
CA GLY A 461 -23.18 28.42 -4.50
C GLY A 461 -22.35 29.54 -5.10
N THR A 462 -21.28 30.01 -4.46
CA THR A 462 -20.33 30.94 -5.03
C THR A 462 -19.17 30.23 -5.71
N GLU A 463 -18.44 30.96 -6.57
CA GLU A 463 -17.25 30.44 -7.21
C GLU A 463 -16.05 30.52 -6.25
N ALA A 464 -15.44 29.37 -5.95
CA ALA A 464 -14.10 29.27 -5.40
C ALA A 464 -13.09 29.09 -6.55
N ASN A 465 -11.85 29.46 -6.32
CA ASN A 465 -10.84 29.37 -7.37
C ASN A 465 -9.50 28.83 -6.82
N SER A 466 -8.58 28.55 -7.74
CA SER A 466 -7.23 28.14 -7.43
C SER A 466 -6.44 29.31 -6.83
N ASN A 467 -6.80 29.74 -5.64
CA ASN A 467 -6.10 30.74 -4.87
C ASN A 467 -5.15 30.09 -3.87
N ALA A 468 -3.87 30.45 -3.93
CA ALA A 468 -2.93 29.99 -2.90
C ALA A 468 -3.12 30.84 -1.65
N ARG A 469 -3.49 30.21 -0.54
CA ARG A 469 -3.37 30.84 0.77
C ARG A 469 -1.92 30.74 1.22
N GLN A 470 -1.18 31.84 1.08
CA GLN A 470 0.11 32.00 1.74
C GLN A 470 -0.04 33.06 2.83
N GLY A 471 0.02 32.65 4.10
CA GLY A 471 0.10 33.55 5.24
C GLY A 471 -1.04 34.57 5.36
N SER A 472 -0.73 35.71 5.96
CA SER A 472 -1.66 36.84 6.16
C SER A 472 -1.91 37.68 4.91
N GLU A 473 -1.28 37.39 3.77
CA GLU A 473 -1.37 38.15 2.52
C GLU A 473 -2.22 37.43 1.46
N VAL A 474 -3.42 37.01 1.83
CA VAL A 474 -4.40 36.62 0.83
C VAL A 474 -4.97 37.88 0.22
N THR A 475 -4.60 38.21 -1.01
CA THR A 475 -5.39 39.15 -1.82
C THR A 475 -6.69 38.42 -2.19
N PRO A 476 -7.82 38.71 -1.57
CA PRO A 476 -9.09 38.13 -1.93
C PRO A 476 -9.31 38.32 -3.43
N ASN A 477 -9.68 37.28 -4.16
CA ASN A 477 -10.06 37.28 -5.57
C ASN A 477 -8.96 37.19 -6.66
N ALA A 478 -7.68 37.07 -6.34
CA ALA A 478 -6.70 36.79 -7.38
C ALA A 478 -6.61 35.27 -7.65
N VAL A 479 -7.12 34.83 -8.80
CA VAL A 479 -6.97 33.45 -9.28
C VAL A 479 -5.51 33.22 -9.61
N GLN A 480 -4.89 32.22 -8.97
CA GLN A 480 -3.50 31.89 -9.24
C GLN A 480 -3.41 30.70 -10.21
N ALA A 481 -2.54 30.82 -11.20
CA ALA A 481 -2.26 29.76 -12.12
C ALA A 481 -1.35 28.69 -11.47
N VAL A 482 -1.52 27.45 -11.92
CA VAL A 482 -0.59 26.33 -11.66
C VAL A 482 0.05 25.94 -12.98
N ARG A 483 1.38 25.84 -13.02
CA ARG A 483 2.10 25.36 -14.21
C ARG A 483 2.09 23.85 -14.25
N LEU A 484 1.54 23.26 -15.30
CA LEU A 484 1.39 21.82 -15.48
C LEU A 484 2.05 21.38 -16.79
N ALA A 485 2.77 20.27 -16.76
CA ALA A 485 3.22 19.60 -17.97
C ALA A 485 2.03 18.93 -18.68
N ALA A 486 2.10 18.76 -20.01
CA ALA A 486 1.10 17.98 -20.72
C ALA A 486 1.10 16.54 -20.24
N GLY A 487 -0.08 15.93 -20.05
CA GLY A 487 -0.23 14.55 -19.57
C GLY A 487 -1.29 14.38 -18.49
N VAL A 488 -1.21 13.31 -17.72
CA VAL A 488 -2.18 13.00 -16.66
C VAL A 488 -1.67 13.47 -15.29
N HIS A 489 -2.56 14.06 -14.51
CA HIS A 489 -2.27 14.59 -13.18
C HIS A 489 -3.23 13.97 -12.17
N PRO A 490 -2.77 13.33 -11.10
CA PRO A 490 -3.63 12.81 -10.06
C PRO A 490 -4.48 13.92 -9.46
N ILE A 491 -5.80 13.72 -9.44
CA ILE A 491 -6.77 14.65 -8.87
C ILE A 491 -7.62 13.93 -7.82
N ARG A 492 -7.90 14.65 -6.74
CA ARG A 492 -8.81 14.21 -5.69
C ARG A 492 -9.72 15.36 -5.31
N ILE A 493 -11.02 15.10 -5.31
CA ILE A 493 -12.06 16.07 -4.99
C ILE A 493 -12.88 15.50 -3.85
N GLY A 494 -12.85 16.18 -2.70
CA GLY A 494 -13.75 15.93 -1.58
C GLY A 494 -14.95 16.86 -1.65
N TYR A 495 -16.13 16.32 -1.37
CA TYR A 495 -17.38 17.09 -1.27
C TYR A 495 -18.16 16.65 -0.04
N VAL A 496 -18.75 17.60 0.66
CA VAL A 496 -19.75 17.34 1.70
C VAL A 496 -20.98 18.23 1.43
N GLY A 497 -22.16 17.72 1.73
CA GLY A 497 -23.38 18.45 1.45
C GLY A 497 -24.65 17.70 1.82
N HIS A 498 -25.80 18.28 1.45
CA HIS A 498 -27.14 17.74 1.66
C HIS A 498 -27.65 16.91 0.48
N ALA A 499 -28.65 16.04 0.72
CA ALA A 499 -29.19 15.11 -0.26
C ALA A 499 -29.96 15.78 -1.42
N SER A 500 -30.63 16.88 -1.15
CA SER A 500 -31.51 17.53 -2.14
C SER A 500 -30.74 18.53 -3.00
N GLY A 501 -30.14 18.05 -4.04
CA GLY A 501 -29.37 18.88 -4.96
C GLY A 501 -27.87 18.76 -4.69
N SER A 502 -27.12 18.30 -5.64
CA SER A 502 -25.69 18.11 -5.51
C SER A 502 -25.11 18.44 -6.85
N ALA A 503 -24.95 19.72 -7.10
CA ALA A 503 -24.18 20.21 -8.22
C ALA A 503 -22.78 20.53 -7.74
N LEU A 504 -21.81 19.89 -8.33
CA LEU A 504 -20.40 20.25 -8.24
C LEU A 504 -19.92 20.50 -9.66
N THR A 505 -19.48 21.72 -9.95
CA THR A 505 -18.93 22.08 -11.25
C THR A 505 -17.49 22.53 -11.09
N MET A 506 -16.64 22.10 -12.02
CA MET A 506 -15.27 22.61 -12.14
C MET A 506 -15.05 23.19 -13.52
N GLN A 507 -14.42 24.36 -13.54
CA GLN A 507 -13.99 25.02 -14.77
C GLN A 507 -12.48 25.22 -14.76
N TRP A 508 -11.93 25.36 -15.93
CA TRP A 508 -10.53 25.67 -16.14
C TRP A 508 -10.34 26.69 -17.25
N GLU A 509 -9.19 27.34 -17.24
CA GLU A 509 -8.61 28.07 -18.37
C GLU A 509 -7.12 27.73 -18.47
N GLY A 510 -6.57 27.75 -19.68
CA GLY A 510 -5.19 27.37 -19.92
C GLY A 510 -4.75 27.71 -21.34
N PRO A 511 -3.57 27.25 -21.77
CA PRO A 511 -3.05 27.54 -23.11
C PRO A 511 -4.03 27.08 -24.19
N GLY A 512 -4.60 28.07 -24.94
CA GLY A 512 -5.61 27.82 -25.97
C GLY A 512 -6.99 27.43 -25.46
N ILE A 513 -7.22 27.46 -24.14
CA ILE A 513 -8.50 27.11 -23.51
C ILE A 513 -9.03 28.35 -22.78
N SER A 514 -10.14 28.91 -23.27
CA SER A 514 -10.90 29.95 -22.55
C SER A 514 -11.60 29.31 -21.35
N LYS A 515 -11.93 30.13 -20.33
CA LYS A 515 -12.66 29.65 -19.15
C LYS A 515 -13.92 28.90 -19.56
N GLN A 516 -13.94 27.59 -19.26
CA GLN A 516 -15.02 26.67 -19.59
C GLN A 516 -15.08 25.53 -18.60
N GLU A 517 -16.17 24.79 -18.57
CA GLU A 517 -16.30 23.57 -17.79
C GLU A 517 -15.25 22.53 -18.27
N ILE A 518 -14.64 21.83 -17.32
CA ILE A 518 -13.71 20.73 -17.62
C ILE A 518 -14.53 19.60 -18.26
N PRO A 519 -14.24 19.22 -19.51
CA PRO A 519 -15.01 18.18 -20.17
C PRO A 519 -14.84 16.83 -19.48
N ALA A 520 -15.89 16.03 -19.44
CA ALA A 520 -15.85 14.68 -18.83
C ALA A 520 -14.74 13.79 -19.40
N SER A 521 -14.37 13.98 -20.67
CA SER A 521 -13.27 13.27 -21.33
C SER A 521 -11.88 13.62 -20.80
N ALA A 522 -11.73 14.72 -20.05
CA ALA A 522 -10.48 15.08 -19.40
C ALA A 522 -10.25 14.31 -18.11
N PHE A 523 -11.28 13.63 -17.57
CA PHE A 523 -11.16 12.82 -16.38
C PHE A 523 -11.02 11.35 -16.73
N SER A 524 -10.10 10.68 -16.04
CA SER A 524 -9.91 9.24 -16.14
C SER A 524 -9.55 8.64 -14.76
N TYR A 525 -9.76 7.35 -14.61
CA TYR A 525 -9.35 6.62 -13.41
C TYR A 525 -8.67 5.31 -13.76
N GLU A 526 -7.76 4.87 -12.94
CA GLU A 526 -7.15 3.56 -13.07
C GLU A 526 -8.18 2.49 -12.75
N TYR A 527 -8.50 1.69 -13.75
CA TYR A 527 -9.37 0.55 -13.58
C TYR A 527 -8.57 -0.63 -13.06
N VAL A 528 -8.83 -1.01 -11.83
CA VAL A 528 -8.33 -2.25 -11.25
C VAL A 528 -9.43 -3.29 -11.41
N ASN A 529 -9.12 -4.35 -12.16
CA ASN A 529 -10.07 -5.43 -12.31
C ASN A 529 -10.39 -6.04 -10.95
N PRO A 530 -11.67 -6.13 -10.57
CA PRO A 530 -12.04 -6.67 -9.27
C PRO A 530 -11.75 -8.17 -9.13
N VAL A 531 -11.50 -8.88 -10.26
CA VAL A 531 -11.21 -10.31 -10.28
C VAL A 531 -10.08 -10.65 -11.24
N ASN A 532 -9.12 -11.42 -10.77
CA ASN A 532 -8.11 -12.08 -11.60
C ASN A 532 -8.23 -13.59 -11.44
N ILE A 533 -7.75 -14.33 -12.45
CA ILE A 533 -7.56 -15.77 -12.43
C ILE A 533 -6.11 -16.09 -12.77
N ASP A 534 -5.59 -17.17 -12.21
CA ASP A 534 -4.17 -17.54 -12.34
C ASP A 534 -3.80 -18.10 -13.72
N LYS A 535 -4.78 -18.56 -14.48
CA LYS A 535 -4.61 -19.06 -15.86
C LYS A 535 -5.86 -18.83 -16.68
N THR A 536 -5.70 -18.70 -18.01
CA THR A 536 -6.81 -18.44 -18.95
C THR A 536 -7.15 -19.63 -19.83
N GLU A 537 -6.26 -20.61 -19.95
CA GLU A 537 -6.44 -21.80 -20.75
C GLU A 537 -5.65 -22.99 -20.21
N GLU A 538 -6.15 -24.19 -20.50
CA GLU A 538 -5.47 -25.47 -20.22
C GLU A 538 -5.97 -26.55 -21.15
N THR A 539 -5.11 -27.50 -21.50
CA THR A 539 -5.48 -28.69 -22.28
C THR A 539 -5.24 -29.95 -21.42
N VAL A 540 -6.25 -30.82 -21.38
CA VAL A 540 -6.21 -32.09 -20.67
C VAL A 540 -6.45 -33.28 -21.61
N GLY A 541 -6.03 -34.48 -21.20
CA GLY A 541 -6.23 -35.69 -21.96
C GLY A 541 -7.73 -36.10 -22.05
N PHE A 542 -8.06 -37.07 -22.90
CA PHE A 542 -9.42 -37.55 -23.12
C PHE A 542 -10.07 -38.26 -21.91
N ALA A 543 -9.26 -38.81 -21.01
CA ALA A 543 -9.77 -39.44 -19.77
C ALA A 543 -10.43 -38.40 -18.85
N ALA A 544 -11.17 -38.86 -17.87
CA ALA A 544 -11.67 -37.95 -16.82
C ALA A 544 -10.48 -37.21 -16.17
N ALA A 545 -10.60 -35.92 -16.05
CA ALA A 545 -9.52 -35.04 -15.60
C ALA A 545 -10.02 -34.08 -14.50
N SER A 546 -9.10 -33.63 -13.65
CA SER A 546 -9.32 -32.54 -12.72
C SER A 546 -8.21 -31.51 -12.86
N THR A 547 -8.58 -30.24 -12.72
CA THR A 547 -7.63 -29.11 -12.68
C THR A 547 -8.11 -28.11 -11.65
N THR A 548 -7.23 -27.17 -11.26
CA THR A 548 -7.58 -26.10 -10.33
C THR A 548 -7.49 -24.74 -11.02
N LEU A 549 -8.35 -23.80 -10.62
CA LEU A 549 -8.34 -22.41 -11.03
C LEU A 549 -8.36 -21.52 -9.79
N THR A 550 -7.40 -20.64 -9.63
CA THR A 550 -7.37 -19.70 -8.50
C THR A 550 -8.04 -18.40 -8.88
N VAL A 551 -9.12 -18.06 -8.18
CA VAL A 551 -9.78 -16.76 -8.25
C VAL A 551 -9.16 -15.83 -7.22
N GLN A 552 -8.64 -14.68 -7.66
CA GLN A 552 -8.03 -13.65 -6.83
C GLN A 552 -8.93 -12.43 -6.78
N THR A 553 -9.57 -12.18 -5.65
CA THR A 553 -10.49 -11.07 -5.44
C THR A 553 -10.67 -10.77 -3.96
N GLN A 554 -11.23 -9.61 -3.62
CA GLN A 554 -11.71 -9.26 -2.28
C GLN A 554 -13.24 -9.27 -2.18
N LEU A 555 -13.93 -9.50 -3.29
CA LEU A 555 -15.39 -9.42 -3.40
C LEU A 555 -16.04 -10.80 -3.48
N PRO A 556 -17.35 -10.91 -3.29
CA PRO A 556 -18.12 -12.10 -3.63
C PRO A 556 -18.07 -12.41 -5.14
N TRP A 557 -17.97 -13.68 -5.48
CA TRP A 557 -17.91 -14.17 -6.85
C TRP A 557 -18.74 -15.43 -7.06
N THR A 558 -19.07 -15.71 -8.32
CA THR A 558 -19.69 -16.95 -8.78
C THR A 558 -18.93 -17.51 -9.97
N ALA A 559 -18.91 -18.83 -10.11
CA ALA A 559 -18.30 -19.53 -11.24
C ALA A 559 -19.33 -20.48 -11.89
N SER A 560 -19.34 -20.49 -13.20
CA SER A 560 -20.21 -21.35 -14.01
C SER A 560 -19.45 -21.91 -15.21
N CYS A 561 -19.95 -22.99 -15.81
CA CYS A 561 -19.40 -23.55 -17.05
C CYS A 561 -20.51 -23.72 -18.07
N ASP A 562 -20.17 -23.52 -19.34
CA ASP A 562 -21.06 -23.71 -20.50
C ASP A 562 -21.29 -25.19 -20.86
N GLN A 563 -20.51 -26.12 -20.29
CA GLN A 563 -20.57 -27.56 -20.56
C GLN A 563 -21.04 -28.34 -19.32
N ALA A 564 -22.08 -29.16 -19.50
CA ALA A 564 -22.65 -29.99 -18.45
C ALA A 564 -21.69 -31.07 -17.91
N CYS A 565 -20.69 -31.47 -18.69
CA CYS A 565 -19.66 -32.45 -18.30
C CYS A 565 -18.57 -31.88 -17.37
N VAL A 566 -18.67 -30.60 -16.98
CA VAL A 566 -17.75 -29.94 -16.06
C VAL A 566 -18.44 -29.62 -14.74
N THR A 567 -17.81 -30.00 -13.65
CA THR A 567 -18.25 -29.68 -12.29
C THR A 567 -17.23 -28.75 -11.64
N ILE A 568 -17.70 -27.66 -11.02
CA ILE A 568 -16.87 -26.65 -10.34
C ILE A 568 -17.19 -26.65 -8.85
N ARG A 569 -16.15 -26.70 -7.99
CA ARG A 569 -16.29 -26.64 -6.53
C ARG A 569 -15.19 -25.81 -5.88
N PRO A 570 -15.53 -24.78 -5.06
CA PRO A 570 -16.87 -24.20 -4.90
C PRO A 570 -17.31 -23.45 -6.16
N ALA A 571 -18.60 -23.37 -6.43
CA ALA A 571 -19.18 -22.60 -7.54
C ALA A 571 -19.45 -21.13 -7.15
N SER A 572 -19.25 -20.73 -5.90
CA SER A 572 -19.35 -19.37 -5.40
C SER A 572 -18.54 -19.19 -4.14
N GLY A 573 -18.15 -17.95 -3.84
CA GLY A 573 -17.37 -17.63 -2.65
C GLY A 573 -17.21 -16.13 -2.44
N SER A 574 -16.36 -15.77 -1.51
CA SER A 574 -15.92 -14.38 -1.25
C SER A 574 -14.44 -14.39 -0.94
N GLY A 575 -13.70 -13.41 -1.47
CA GLY A 575 -12.24 -13.36 -1.35
C GLY A 575 -11.54 -14.36 -2.27
N THR A 576 -10.21 -14.43 -2.14
CA THR A 576 -9.38 -15.34 -2.93
C THR A 576 -9.67 -16.80 -2.58
N ALA A 577 -9.88 -17.63 -3.60
CA ALA A 577 -10.20 -19.05 -3.45
C ALA A 577 -9.68 -19.88 -4.64
N THR A 578 -9.41 -21.17 -4.40
CA THR A 578 -9.10 -22.12 -5.45
C THR A 578 -10.33 -22.96 -5.75
N LEU A 579 -10.68 -23.05 -7.03
CA LEU A 579 -11.76 -23.89 -7.55
C LEU A 579 -11.16 -25.22 -8.01
N ASP A 580 -11.79 -26.33 -7.65
CA ASP A 580 -11.54 -27.64 -8.22
C ASP A 580 -12.52 -27.81 -9.41
N ILE A 581 -11.97 -28.04 -10.60
CA ILE A 581 -12.72 -28.18 -11.84
C ILE A 581 -12.55 -29.62 -12.31
N GLN A 582 -13.63 -30.39 -12.30
CA GLN A 582 -13.66 -31.79 -12.70
C GLN A 582 -14.37 -31.93 -14.04
N MET A 583 -13.75 -32.64 -14.98
CA MET A 583 -14.27 -32.88 -16.31
C MET A 583 -14.40 -34.38 -16.58
N GLU A 584 -15.58 -34.83 -17.01
CA GLU A 584 -15.85 -36.21 -17.38
C GLU A 584 -15.01 -36.64 -18.58
N ALA A 585 -14.78 -37.95 -18.75
CA ALA A 585 -14.04 -38.48 -19.89
C ALA A 585 -14.72 -38.11 -21.23
N ASN A 586 -13.90 -37.76 -22.24
CA ASN A 586 -14.34 -37.53 -23.61
C ASN A 586 -14.32 -38.84 -24.39
N ALA A 587 -15.50 -39.42 -24.59
CA ALA A 587 -15.64 -40.65 -25.39
C ALA A 587 -15.70 -40.38 -26.91
N GLN A 588 -15.73 -39.10 -27.32
CA GLN A 588 -15.82 -38.73 -28.74
C GLN A 588 -14.43 -38.63 -29.36
N GLN A 589 -14.37 -38.83 -30.67
CA GLN A 589 -13.14 -38.71 -31.45
C GLN A 589 -12.87 -37.29 -31.94
N THR A 590 -13.46 -36.31 -31.28
CA THR A 590 -13.28 -34.89 -31.51
C THR A 590 -12.95 -34.21 -30.19
N GLU A 591 -12.10 -33.20 -30.26
CA GLU A 591 -11.86 -32.34 -29.10
C GLU A 591 -13.16 -31.69 -28.63
N ARG A 592 -13.26 -31.44 -27.34
CA ARG A 592 -14.31 -30.61 -26.77
C ARG A 592 -13.73 -29.47 -25.94
N VAL A 593 -14.37 -28.32 -25.98
CA VAL A 593 -13.96 -27.12 -25.29
C VAL A 593 -15.05 -26.76 -24.28
N ALA A 594 -14.63 -26.44 -23.07
CA ALA A 594 -15.47 -25.93 -21.99
C ALA A 594 -14.97 -24.56 -21.57
N VAL A 595 -15.88 -23.61 -21.36
CA VAL A 595 -15.56 -22.27 -20.90
C VAL A 595 -16.11 -22.09 -19.49
N VAL A 596 -15.19 -21.94 -18.53
CA VAL A 596 -15.54 -21.58 -17.16
C VAL A 596 -15.53 -20.06 -17.06
N THR A 597 -16.64 -19.49 -16.62
CA THR A 597 -16.82 -18.04 -16.42
C THR A 597 -16.89 -17.74 -14.93
N VAL A 598 -16.00 -16.87 -14.44
CA VAL A 598 -16.01 -16.33 -13.09
C VAL A 598 -16.56 -14.90 -13.15
N GLN A 599 -17.65 -14.64 -12.44
CA GLN A 599 -18.27 -13.31 -12.32
C GLN A 599 -18.02 -12.71 -10.94
N CYS A 600 -17.60 -11.45 -10.90
CA CYS A 600 -17.30 -10.75 -9.65
C CYS A 600 -17.39 -9.23 -9.85
N GLY A 601 -18.15 -8.54 -9.00
CA GLY A 601 -18.25 -7.08 -9.03
C GLY A 601 -18.71 -6.48 -10.37
N GLY A 602 -19.53 -7.23 -11.15
CA GLY A 602 -19.99 -6.82 -12.48
C GLY A 602 -19.01 -7.09 -13.62
N GLU A 603 -17.86 -7.70 -13.33
CA GLU A 603 -16.84 -8.13 -14.31
C GLU A 603 -16.78 -9.65 -14.38
N GLU A 604 -16.30 -10.15 -15.52
CA GLU A 604 -16.12 -11.58 -15.72
C GLU A 604 -14.72 -11.93 -16.20
N ARG A 605 -14.29 -13.15 -15.88
CA ARG A 605 -13.07 -13.80 -16.38
C ARG A 605 -13.41 -15.17 -16.90
N THR A 606 -12.80 -15.55 -17.99
CA THR A 606 -13.02 -16.85 -18.62
C THR A 606 -11.76 -17.68 -18.59
N PHE A 607 -11.93 -18.96 -18.30
CA PHE A 607 -10.91 -19.99 -18.39
C PHE A 607 -11.37 -21.04 -19.39
N THR A 608 -10.57 -21.29 -20.44
CA THR A 608 -10.88 -22.25 -21.50
C THR A 608 -10.19 -23.57 -21.20
N LEU A 609 -10.99 -24.63 -21.00
CA LEU A 609 -10.49 -26.00 -20.80
C LEU A 609 -10.75 -26.83 -22.05
N THR A 610 -9.68 -27.20 -22.74
CA THR A 610 -9.74 -28.06 -23.92
C THR A 610 -9.45 -29.51 -23.53
N GLN A 611 -10.32 -30.43 -23.91
CA GLN A 611 -10.10 -31.85 -23.68
C GLN A 611 -9.90 -32.57 -25.00
N SER A 612 -8.80 -33.31 -25.09
CA SER A 612 -8.42 -34.05 -26.29
C SER A 612 -9.50 -35.05 -26.73
N ALA A 613 -9.51 -35.37 -27.99
CA ALA A 613 -10.32 -36.45 -28.55
C ALA A 613 -9.93 -37.80 -27.96
N ALA A 614 -10.88 -38.70 -27.78
CA ALA A 614 -10.55 -40.10 -27.51
C ALA A 614 -9.76 -40.70 -28.68
N PRO A 615 -8.75 -41.51 -28.41
CA PRO A 615 -8.03 -42.18 -29.50
C PRO A 615 -9.00 -43.06 -30.30
N ALA A 616 -8.78 -43.13 -31.58
CA ALA A 616 -9.53 -44.04 -32.42
C ALA A 616 -9.35 -45.47 -31.93
N PRO A 617 -10.39 -46.30 -31.95
CA PRO A 617 -10.28 -47.73 -31.61
C PRO A 617 -9.20 -48.41 -32.48
N ALA A 618 -8.35 -49.21 -31.85
CA ALA A 618 -7.29 -49.96 -32.55
C ALA A 618 -7.36 -51.42 -32.20
N GLY A 619 -6.67 -52.28 -32.91
CA GLY A 619 -6.59 -53.68 -32.63
C GLY A 619 -7.97 -54.38 -32.64
N TYR A 620 -8.15 -55.29 -31.66
CA TYR A 620 -9.43 -56.05 -31.52
C TYR A 620 -10.64 -55.16 -31.36
N ASP A 621 -10.51 -54.01 -30.67
CA ASP A 621 -11.65 -53.13 -30.41
C ASP A 621 -12.10 -52.42 -31.70
N LYS A 622 -11.15 -52.07 -32.61
CA LYS A 622 -11.50 -51.61 -33.96
C LYS A 622 -12.19 -52.71 -34.78
N TRP A 623 -11.60 -53.89 -34.79
CA TRP A 623 -12.16 -55.03 -35.50
C TRP A 623 -13.57 -55.40 -35.01
N LYS A 624 -13.80 -55.37 -33.68
CA LYS A 624 -15.10 -55.56 -33.09
C LYS A 624 -16.12 -54.55 -33.64
N LYS A 625 -15.72 -53.26 -33.62
CA LYS A 625 -16.59 -52.18 -34.14
C LYS A 625 -16.88 -52.32 -35.63
N ASP A 626 -15.90 -52.74 -36.42
CA ASP A 626 -16.03 -52.84 -37.87
C ASP A 626 -16.87 -54.06 -38.31
N ASN A 627 -16.97 -55.12 -37.49
CA ASN A 627 -17.58 -56.42 -37.81
C ASN A 627 -18.91 -56.68 -37.11
N PHE A 628 -19.25 -55.95 -36.04
CA PHE A 628 -20.52 -56.10 -35.33
C PHE A 628 -21.28 -54.78 -35.35
N GLY A 629 -22.59 -54.88 -35.56
CA GLY A 629 -23.47 -53.70 -35.64
C GLY A 629 -23.81 -53.12 -34.25
N ASP A 630 -24.25 -51.88 -34.25
CA ASP A 630 -24.78 -51.22 -33.03
C ASP A 630 -25.93 -52.08 -32.45
N GLY A 631 -25.83 -52.47 -31.20
CA GLY A 631 -26.82 -53.28 -30.51
C GLY A 631 -26.52 -54.78 -30.44
N THR A 632 -25.35 -55.22 -30.99
CA THR A 632 -24.88 -56.60 -30.79
C THR A 632 -24.51 -56.77 -29.32
N PRO A 633 -25.05 -57.81 -28.60
CA PRO A 633 -24.72 -58.07 -27.21
C PRO A 633 -23.21 -58.26 -26.99
N GLU A 634 -22.66 -57.73 -25.91
CA GLU A 634 -21.23 -57.74 -25.62
C GLU A 634 -20.65 -59.19 -25.50
N ASP A 635 -21.47 -60.09 -24.97
CA ASP A 635 -21.15 -61.54 -24.87
C ASP A 635 -20.96 -62.21 -26.25
N GLN A 636 -21.59 -61.74 -27.30
CA GLN A 636 -21.37 -62.19 -28.66
C GLN A 636 -20.13 -61.61 -29.32
N MET A 637 -19.68 -60.44 -28.82
CA MET A 637 -18.51 -59.76 -29.29
C MET A 637 -17.25 -60.09 -28.45
N ALA A 638 -17.38 -60.88 -27.42
CA ALA A 638 -16.31 -61.29 -26.56
C ALA A 638 -15.21 -62.07 -27.32
N PRO A 639 -13.93 -62.01 -26.94
CA PRO A 639 -12.83 -62.69 -27.60
C PRO A 639 -13.04 -64.22 -27.72
N ASP A 640 -13.67 -64.83 -26.74
CA ASP A 640 -13.98 -66.26 -26.64
C ASP A 640 -15.32 -66.66 -27.23
N ALA A 641 -16.16 -65.70 -27.65
CA ALA A 641 -17.44 -65.96 -28.30
C ALA A 641 -17.24 -66.59 -29.69
N CYS A 642 -18.25 -67.38 -30.12
CA CYS A 642 -18.29 -68.03 -31.43
C CYS A 642 -19.66 -67.81 -32.08
N PRO A 643 -19.98 -66.57 -32.51
CA PRO A 643 -21.33 -66.24 -33.00
C PRO A 643 -21.71 -67.00 -34.27
N ALA A 644 -20.77 -67.41 -35.09
CA ALA A 644 -21.01 -68.22 -36.31
C ALA A 644 -21.29 -69.68 -35.99
N GLY A 645 -21.14 -70.17 -34.77
CA GLY A 645 -21.40 -71.58 -34.34
C GLY A 645 -20.47 -72.63 -34.93
N ASP A 646 -19.31 -72.23 -35.45
CA ASP A 646 -18.34 -73.09 -36.13
C ASP A 646 -17.18 -73.57 -35.21
N GLY A 647 -17.21 -73.23 -33.95
CA GLY A 647 -16.19 -73.59 -32.95
C GLY A 647 -14.93 -72.74 -33.02
N VAL A 648 -14.86 -71.70 -33.85
CA VAL A 648 -13.75 -70.77 -33.97
C VAL A 648 -14.10 -69.46 -33.26
N THR A 649 -13.30 -69.14 -32.25
CA THR A 649 -13.56 -67.94 -31.43
C THR A 649 -13.30 -66.65 -32.18
N ASN A 650 -13.95 -65.56 -31.73
CA ASN A 650 -13.76 -64.23 -32.27
C ASN A 650 -12.26 -63.80 -32.29
N LEU A 651 -11.55 -64.13 -31.21
CA LEU A 651 -10.11 -63.81 -31.12
C LEU A 651 -9.30 -64.59 -32.20
N MET A 652 -9.63 -65.81 -32.44
CA MET A 652 -9.00 -66.59 -33.51
C MET A 652 -9.33 -66.03 -34.91
N LYS A 653 -10.60 -65.65 -35.15
CA LYS A 653 -11.02 -65.02 -36.42
C LYS A 653 -10.35 -63.68 -36.61
N TYR A 654 -10.27 -62.86 -35.57
CA TYR A 654 -9.54 -61.62 -35.61
C TYR A 654 -8.07 -61.80 -35.99
N ALA A 655 -7.40 -62.70 -35.27
CA ALA A 655 -5.97 -62.98 -35.48
C ALA A 655 -5.68 -63.52 -36.90
N THR A 656 -6.61 -64.20 -37.50
CA THR A 656 -6.47 -64.85 -38.81
C THR A 656 -7.16 -64.14 -39.94
N GLY A 657 -7.82 -62.98 -39.68
CA GLY A 657 -8.48 -62.15 -40.69
C GLY A 657 -9.80 -62.75 -41.26
N LEU A 658 -10.49 -63.54 -40.43
CA LEU A 658 -11.78 -64.17 -40.82
C LEU A 658 -12.96 -63.34 -40.30
N ASP A 659 -14.11 -63.44 -40.99
CA ASP A 659 -15.35 -62.80 -40.63
C ASP A 659 -15.99 -63.48 -39.40
N PRO A 660 -16.23 -62.77 -38.30
CA PRO A 660 -16.82 -63.40 -37.09
C PRO A 660 -18.20 -63.96 -37.33
N ASN A 661 -18.97 -63.38 -38.26
CA ASN A 661 -20.37 -63.70 -38.50
C ASN A 661 -20.54 -64.85 -39.51
N LYS A 662 -19.49 -65.33 -40.12
CA LYS A 662 -19.56 -66.43 -41.10
C LYS A 662 -18.87 -67.68 -40.61
N PRO A 663 -19.51 -68.83 -40.77
CA PRO A 663 -18.83 -70.11 -40.49
C PRO A 663 -17.61 -70.28 -41.35
N CYS A 664 -16.51 -70.73 -40.79
CA CYS A 664 -15.32 -71.03 -41.52
C CYS A 664 -14.96 -72.54 -41.36
N GLY A 665 -14.18 -73.05 -42.33
CA GLY A 665 -13.64 -74.40 -42.20
C GLY A 665 -12.40 -74.42 -41.30
N SER A 666 -11.49 -75.36 -41.52
CA SER A 666 -10.27 -75.38 -40.72
C SER A 666 -9.44 -74.09 -40.89
N VAL A 667 -9.12 -73.44 -39.76
CA VAL A 667 -8.30 -72.23 -39.74
C VAL A 667 -6.83 -72.56 -40.04
N THR A 668 -6.43 -73.78 -39.78
CA THR A 668 -5.06 -74.27 -39.96
C THR A 668 -4.95 -75.31 -41.03
N GLY A 669 -3.86 -75.28 -41.77
CA GLY A 669 -3.44 -76.36 -42.69
C GLY A 669 -2.35 -77.23 -42.04
N LEU A 670 -2.49 -78.55 -42.20
CA LEU A 670 -1.51 -79.45 -41.74
C LEU A 670 -0.84 -80.16 -42.91
N ALA A 671 0.50 -80.25 -42.95
CA ALA A 671 1.29 -80.89 -44.00
C ALA A 671 2.43 -81.69 -43.39
N ILE A 672 2.97 -82.60 -44.18
CA ILE A 672 4.21 -83.29 -43.83
C ILE A 672 5.29 -82.72 -44.69
N ARG A 673 6.41 -82.34 -44.12
CA ARG A 673 7.61 -81.82 -44.81
C ARG A 673 8.78 -82.69 -44.50
N GLU A 674 9.56 -83.11 -45.50
CA GLU A 674 10.76 -83.88 -45.35
C GLU A 674 11.99 -82.98 -45.33
N GLU A 675 12.77 -83.04 -44.30
CA GLU A 675 14.01 -82.31 -44.12
C GLU A 675 15.11 -83.17 -43.52
N GLY A 676 16.25 -83.23 -44.23
CA GLY A 676 17.37 -84.06 -43.77
C GLY A 676 17.08 -85.59 -43.66
N GLY A 677 16.19 -86.12 -44.49
CA GLY A 677 15.81 -87.56 -44.46
C GLY A 677 14.78 -87.90 -43.34
N LYS A 678 14.25 -86.88 -42.65
CA LYS A 678 13.22 -87.05 -41.60
C LYS A 678 11.95 -86.29 -41.96
N LYS A 679 10.80 -86.79 -41.56
CA LYS A 679 9.49 -86.23 -41.81
C LYS A 679 9.01 -85.51 -40.55
N TYR A 680 8.50 -84.24 -40.75
CA TYR A 680 7.96 -83.39 -39.69
C TYR A 680 6.53 -82.95 -40.03
N LEU A 681 5.71 -82.73 -39.04
CA LEU A 681 4.43 -82.06 -39.16
C LEU A 681 4.68 -80.55 -39.29
N VAL A 682 4.00 -79.97 -40.19
CA VAL A 682 4.01 -78.47 -40.39
C VAL A 682 2.61 -77.99 -40.30
N LEU A 683 2.36 -77.07 -39.32
CA LEU A 683 1.11 -76.35 -39.15
C LEU A 683 1.23 -74.97 -39.79
N SER A 684 0.26 -74.58 -40.60
CA SER A 684 0.23 -73.25 -41.23
C SER A 684 -1.14 -72.61 -41.01
N TRP A 685 -1.19 -71.28 -40.97
CA TRP A 685 -2.42 -70.47 -40.76
C TRP A 685 -2.27 -69.09 -41.43
N PRO A 686 -3.41 -68.48 -41.82
CA PRO A 686 -3.42 -67.09 -42.25
C PRO A 686 -3.13 -66.18 -41.07
N VAL A 687 -2.56 -64.98 -41.34
CA VAL A 687 -2.27 -63.97 -40.31
C VAL A 687 -2.93 -62.66 -40.73
N ASN A 688 -3.68 -62.06 -39.87
CA ASN A 688 -4.18 -60.70 -40.04
C ASN A 688 -3.09 -59.68 -39.72
N PRO A 689 -2.58 -58.94 -40.70
CA PRO A 689 -1.52 -57.96 -40.41
C PRO A 689 -1.98 -56.80 -39.52
N GLU A 690 -3.30 -56.54 -39.38
CA GLU A 690 -3.86 -55.52 -38.53
C GLU A 690 -4.04 -55.99 -37.05
N ALA A 691 -3.83 -57.28 -36.78
CA ALA A 691 -3.95 -57.85 -35.47
C ALA A 691 -2.62 -57.85 -34.70
N ALA A 692 -2.04 -56.64 -34.54
CA ALA A 692 -0.74 -56.47 -33.88
C ALA A 692 -0.75 -56.69 -32.35
N ASP A 693 -1.94 -56.75 -31.77
CA ASP A 693 -2.19 -56.93 -30.32
C ASP A 693 -2.43 -58.41 -29.93
N VAL A 694 -2.10 -59.37 -30.80
CA VAL A 694 -2.20 -60.83 -30.51
C VAL A 694 -0.87 -61.51 -30.67
N ALA A 695 -0.69 -62.63 -29.94
CA ALA A 695 0.41 -63.54 -30.03
C ALA A 695 -0.08 -64.94 -30.44
N PHE A 696 0.67 -65.62 -31.31
CA PHE A 696 0.41 -66.96 -31.71
C PHE A 696 1.36 -67.91 -30.99
N SER A 697 0.84 -69.04 -30.45
CA SER A 697 1.61 -70.12 -29.93
C SER A 697 1.11 -71.46 -30.45
N VAL A 698 1.98 -72.44 -30.54
CA VAL A 698 1.62 -73.82 -30.94
C VAL A 698 1.85 -74.77 -29.78
N GLU A 699 0.84 -75.60 -29.56
CA GLU A 699 0.91 -76.66 -28.54
C GLU A 699 0.83 -77.99 -29.25
N SER A 700 1.53 -78.99 -28.69
CA SER A 700 1.55 -80.38 -29.20
C SER A 700 1.01 -81.36 -28.19
N SER A 701 0.46 -82.51 -28.69
CA SER A 701 -0.05 -83.58 -27.86
C SER A 701 0.15 -84.91 -28.58
N SER A 702 0.29 -86.01 -27.80
CA SER A 702 0.28 -87.34 -28.32
C SER A 702 -1.02 -88.12 -28.05
N ASP A 703 -1.90 -87.55 -27.20
CA ASP A 703 -3.11 -88.25 -26.72
C ASP A 703 -4.40 -87.36 -26.78
N LEU A 704 -4.26 -86.09 -27.20
CA LEU A 704 -5.31 -85.05 -27.21
C LEU A 704 -5.80 -84.64 -25.81
N LYS A 705 -5.13 -85.12 -24.75
CA LYS A 705 -5.49 -84.74 -23.36
C LYS A 705 -4.48 -83.84 -22.74
N GLU A 706 -3.22 -84.23 -22.84
CA GLU A 706 -2.12 -83.39 -22.32
C GLU A 706 -1.49 -82.63 -23.48
N TRP A 707 -1.31 -81.34 -23.33
CA TRP A 707 -0.78 -80.43 -24.33
C TRP A 707 0.48 -79.74 -23.80
N SER A 708 1.59 -79.87 -24.51
CA SER A 708 2.85 -79.16 -24.21
C SER A 708 2.98 -77.94 -25.10
N ASP A 709 3.50 -76.85 -24.51
CA ASP A 709 3.76 -75.61 -25.21
C ASP A 709 5.07 -75.77 -26.02
N GLU A 710 4.97 -75.67 -27.37
CA GLU A 710 6.13 -75.70 -28.28
C GLU A 710 6.72 -74.31 -28.47
N GLY A 711 6.10 -73.27 -27.87
CA GLY A 711 6.59 -71.91 -27.79
C GLY A 711 5.79 -70.86 -28.58
N ILE A 712 6.15 -69.61 -28.40
CA ILE A 712 5.56 -68.46 -29.11
C ILE A 712 6.16 -68.36 -30.49
N VAL A 713 5.28 -68.29 -31.48
CA VAL A 713 5.69 -68.16 -32.90
C VAL A 713 5.33 -66.78 -33.39
N THR A 714 6.32 -66.03 -33.89
CA THR A 714 6.07 -64.75 -34.54
C THR A 714 5.93 -65.00 -36.04
N PRO A 715 4.74 -64.89 -36.62
CA PRO A 715 4.53 -65.10 -38.04
C PRO A 715 5.27 -64.07 -38.90
N ALA A 716 5.77 -64.48 -40.04
CA ALA A 716 6.33 -63.56 -41.02
C ALA A 716 5.30 -63.30 -42.13
N GLY A 717 4.90 -62.01 -42.23
CA GLY A 717 3.90 -61.54 -43.27
C GLY A 717 2.47 -62.01 -42.99
N VAL A 718 1.73 -62.36 -44.05
CA VAL A 718 0.28 -62.73 -43.99
C VAL A 718 0.03 -64.22 -43.70
N ARG A 719 1.06 -65.01 -43.44
CA ARG A 719 0.95 -66.44 -43.19
C ARG A 719 1.93 -66.86 -42.07
N GLY A 720 1.42 -67.56 -41.10
CA GLY A 720 2.19 -68.18 -40.05
C GLY A 720 2.48 -69.65 -40.39
N GLU A 721 3.62 -70.13 -40.01
CA GLU A 721 4.02 -71.52 -40.16
C GLU A 721 4.84 -71.99 -38.92
N PHE A 722 4.56 -73.15 -38.46
CA PHE A 722 5.31 -73.82 -37.42
C PHE A 722 5.67 -75.24 -37.80
N ARG A 723 6.95 -75.58 -37.80
CA ARG A 723 7.42 -76.96 -37.99
C ARG A 723 7.61 -77.63 -36.60
N ASP A 724 6.96 -78.78 -36.43
CA ASP A 724 7.09 -79.57 -35.20
C ASP A 724 8.58 -79.88 -34.93
N THR A 725 8.99 -79.85 -33.68
CA THR A 725 10.34 -80.16 -33.22
C THR A 725 10.62 -81.63 -33.26
N ALA A 726 9.59 -82.49 -33.16
CA ALA A 726 9.69 -83.94 -33.20
C ALA A 726 9.51 -84.49 -34.63
N ALA A 727 10.43 -85.35 -35.09
CA ALA A 727 10.31 -86.03 -36.36
C ALA A 727 9.33 -87.22 -36.25
N LEU A 728 8.60 -87.50 -37.32
CA LEU A 728 7.76 -88.70 -37.47
C LEU A 728 8.68 -89.91 -37.74
N GLU A 729 8.73 -90.87 -36.81
CA GLU A 729 9.50 -92.11 -37.02
C GLU A 729 8.65 -93.19 -37.73
N GLU A 730 9.22 -93.90 -38.77
CA GLU A 730 8.52 -94.89 -39.56
C GLU A 730 8.16 -96.16 -38.85
N SER A 731 8.75 -96.43 -37.65
CA SER A 731 8.67 -97.68 -36.98
C SER A 731 7.73 -97.78 -35.78
N ALA A 732 7.03 -96.68 -35.39
CA ALA A 732 6.06 -96.69 -34.30
C ALA A 732 4.81 -95.87 -34.67
N PRO A 733 3.57 -96.33 -34.30
CA PRO A 733 2.38 -95.52 -34.52
C PRO A 733 2.34 -94.34 -33.50
N ALA A 734 3.28 -93.43 -33.59
CA ALA A 734 3.24 -92.23 -32.77
C ALA A 734 2.18 -91.33 -33.29
N ARG A 735 1.13 -91.10 -32.50
CA ARG A 735 0.17 -90.09 -32.78
C ARG A 735 0.73 -88.75 -32.31
N ARG A 736 0.75 -87.76 -33.18
CA ARG A 736 1.17 -86.37 -32.90
C ARG A 736 0.11 -85.39 -33.40
N PHE A 737 -0.29 -84.55 -32.50
CA PHE A 737 -1.31 -83.50 -32.77
C PHE A 737 -0.70 -82.13 -32.52
N LEU A 738 -1.03 -81.15 -33.31
CA LEU A 738 -0.66 -79.73 -33.15
C LEU A 738 -1.92 -78.88 -33.13
N ARG A 739 -1.92 -77.92 -32.22
CA ARG A 739 -3.00 -76.89 -32.23
C ARG A 739 -2.41 -75.51 -32.16
N LEU A 740 -3.07 -74.57 -32.85
CA LEU A 740 -2.77 -73.16 -32.78
C LEU A 740 -3.54 -72.55 -31.62
N LYS A 741 -2.87 -71.73 -30.87
CA LYS A 741 -3.44 -70.93 -29.79
C LYS A 741 -3.14 -69.46 -30.05
N VAL A 742 -4.13 -68.61 -29.78
CA VAL A 742 -4.03 -67.15 -29.91
C VAL A 742 -4.31 -66.55 -28.53
N THR A 743 -3.45 -65.60 -28.13
CA THR A 743 -3.60 -64.84 -26.91
C THR A 743 -3.49 -63.34 -27.21
N ARG A 744 -4.18 -62.53 -26.40
CA ARG A 744 -4.18 -61.05 -26.50
C ARG A 744 -3.64 -60.47 -25.19
#